data_49890b522480dc96cacb56b4e726a592
#
_entry.id   49890b522480dc96cacb56b4e726a592
#
_cell.length_a   1.000
_cell.length_b   1.000
_cell.length_c   1.000
_cell.angle_alpha   90.00
_cell.angle_beta   90.00
_cell.angle_gamma   90.00
#
_symmetry.space_group_name_H-M   'P 1'
#
loop_
_entity.id
_entity.type
_entity.pdbx_description
1 polymer ?
#
loop_
_entity_poly.entity_id
_entity_poly.type
_entity_poly.pdbx_seq_one_letter_code
_entity_poly.pdbx_strand_id
1 'polypeptide(L)'
;MTGTTLNRYTLTIPSCPHLLDVESFDGLEQISELYHYTIKFTTLHPDLTPEMLLNKPATLSMGIGDLFSPTEGKVVHGVVTSFQRLAGSRDQVRYEIIVKPFLALLDKQFRTHRFFVNKSVQDVVEQVLQEHGLKGWEYEFNLKQTYPKREQINQYQESDLAFIERLLSEVGIFYFFSLQPDTQTEVIHFADKQSAYEFGKTLPLNSPSGMSDSGAESVWGLNIQQNVVQASVTAKDYNYREAQKILQSAKADATRGDDEGINYGDVYHYKPRHLDTGSKTDPAAETGNFVAQLDHERFLSQQTLITGRSTGFALHPAQVLTVIDTTIPSTLPEQLSLPMVVIRTGFFASRKDALVVTLAAVPYSETLCWRPALKPRPKVSGTMMARVTSAKSNDIYAWQDASGLYRVKFDADQDDKAQGQESMPVRLAKPYGGDVYGIHFPLIQGTEVAIAFHDGDPDRPYIAHALHDSRHVDHVTEANNTRNVIRTPANNKLRMEDKRGEEHIKLSTEYGGKTQLNLGHNVDAGREKRGEGAELRTDKWVTIRGGAGVFITADPQSSASGIMLEMSAALSQLQQAQSLAEALSSAAETAKAELGDLQTQKALLSDALTELKKSALLLSAPEGIAQTTPKSLQLSAGENIVATSGGNTDFSVMKKLTVAAGERISLYAQKLGIKLFASKGKVEIKAQGDEMTLDALKDIRISSSEGKIIISAKKEIILTSGGGYIRIADGTVECAAPDKIIERGAVWQKFGGKSITQAAQEWESADFAVTPEVRWPHDNSPVAGQAIRLVSGDGTEQTLTTASSGSAPQQSGVNVDSLKAYLQDEE
;
A
#
# COMPACT_ATOMS: atom_id res chain seq x y z
N MET A 1 -24.78 -51.41 59.89
CA MET A 1 -23.48 -52.14 59.98
C MET A 1 -22.68 -51.73 58.72
N THR A 2 -21.75 -50.86 58.86
CA THR A 2 -20.84 -50.50 57.86
C THR A 2 -19.89 -51.69 57.69
N GLY A 3 -20.04 -52.47 56.64
CA GLY A 3 -19.12 -53.52 56.25
C GLY A 3 -17.75 -52.94 55.93
N THR A 4 -16.79 -53.14 56.83
CA THR A 4 -15.43 -52.91 56.58
C THR A 4 -14.98 -53.93 55.55
N THR A 5 -14.86 -53.52 54.28
CA THR A 5 -14.24 -54.37 53.27
C THR A 5 -12.73 -54.38 53.56
N LEU A 6 -12.17 -55.56 53.70
CA LEU A 6 -10.74 -55.84 53.75
C LEU A 6 -10.04 -55.65 52.37
N ASN A 7 -10.65 -54.89 51.51
CA ASN A 7 -10.15 -54.66 50.12
C ASN A 7 -8.99 -53.63 50.15
N ARG A 8 -7.86 -53.96 49.58
CA ARG A 8 -6.65 -53.12 49.44
C ARG A 8 -6.90 -51.93 48.50
N TYR A 9 -7.99 -51.97 47.75
CA TYR A 9 -8.34 -50.96 46.77
C TYR A 9 -9.73 -50.42 47.05
N THR A 10 -9.85 -49.10 47.18
CA THR A 10 -11.15 -48.46 47.42
C THR A 10 -11.48 -47.49 46.34
N LEU A 11 -12.71 -47.56 45.87
CA LEU A 11 -13.25 -46.61 44.91
C LEU A 11 -14.35 -45.76 45.57
N THR A 12 -14.19 -44.47 45.58
CA THR A 12 -15.14 -43.51 46.13
C THR A 12 -15.61 -42.56 45.06
N ILE A 13 -16.91 -42.47 44.86
CA ILE A 13 -17.58 -41.49 43.99
C ILE A 13 -18.63 -40.79 44.86
N PRO A 14 -18.42 -39.53 45.28
CA PRO A 14 -19.27 -38.84 46.25
C PRO A 14 -20.75 -38.75 45.85
N SER A 15 -21.05 -38.72 44.56
CA SER A 15 -22.43 -38.74 44.02
C SER A 15 -23.11 -40.12 44.04
N CYS A 16 -22.36 -41.19 44.28
CA CYS A 16 -22.87 -42.56 44.37
C CYS A 16 -22.87 -43.01 45.80
N PRO A 17 -24.04 -43.17 46.45
CA PRO A 17 -24.12 -43.56 47.85
C PRO A 17 -23.89 -45.07 48.07
N HIS A 18 -23.69 -45.82 46.98
CA HIS A 18 -23.60 -47.29 47.06
C HIS A 18 -22.12 -47.71 47.24
N LEU A 19 -21.94 -48.86 47.92
CA LEU A 19 -20.62 -49.44 48.04
C LEU A 19 -20.16 -49.97 46.67
N LEU A 20 -18.98 -49.51 46.24
CA LEU A 20 -18.31 -49.90 44.99
C LEU A 20 -17.10 -50.75 45.35
N ASP A 21 -17.22 -52.06 45.21
CA ASP A 21 -16.18 -53.01 45.60
C ASP A 21 -15.28 -53.32 44.38
N VAL A 22 -14.05 -52.82 44.42
CA VAL A 22 -13.09 -52.87 43.28
C VAL A 22 -12.69 -54.33 43.02
N GLU A 23 -12.92 -54.81 41.81
CA GLU A 23 -12.54 -56.17 41.40
C GLU A 23 -11.13 -56.17 40.79
N SER A 24 -10.87 -55.22 39.89
CA SER A 24 -9.58 -55.05 39.23
C SER A 24 -9.47 -53.63 38.65
N PHE A 25 -8.28 -53.19 38.44
CA PHE A 25 -8.01 -51.99 37.68
C PHE A 25 -6.77 -52.14 36.81
N ASP A 26 -6.73 -51.33 35.73
CA ASP A 26 -5.64 -51.12 34.82
C ASP A 26 -5.46 -49.63 34.68
N GLY A 27 -4.31 -49.07 35.07
CA GLY A 27 -4.00 -47.66 35.06
C GLY A 27 -2.73 -47.37 34.27
N LEU A 28 -2.71 -46.30 33.55
CA LEU A 28 -1.55 -45.80 32.84
C LEU A 28 -1.39 -44.29 33.10
N GLU A 29 -0.18 -43.92 33.54
CA GLU A 29 0.25 -42.52 33.69
C GLU A 29 1.49 -42.27 32.84
N GLN A 30 1.55 -41.12 32.18
CA GLN A 30 2.68 -40.78 31.33
C GLN A 30 2.89 -39.26 31.34
N ILE A 31 4.15 -38.81 31.23
CA ILE A 31 4.48 -37.38 31.06
C ILE A 31 3.84 -36.87 29.76
N SER A 32 3.20 -35.70 29.82
CA SER A 32 2.55 -35.00 28.69
C SER A 32 1.44 -35.80 28.01
N GLU A 33 0.82 -36.71 28.76
CA GLU A 33 -0.38 -37.44 28.36
C GLU A 33 -1.37 -37.51 29.53
N LEU A 34 -2.65 -37.66 29.21
CA LEU A 34 -3.65 -37.85 30.23
C LEU A 34 -3.53 -39.24 30.83
N TYR A 35 -3.49 -39.34 32.14
CA TYR A 35 -3.63 -40.67 32.76
C TYR A 35 -5.03 -41.21 32.53
N HIS A 36 -5.16 -42.55 32.57
CA HIS A 36 -6.46 -43.25 32.58
C HIS A 36 -6.41 -44.50 33.44
N TYR A 37 -7.49 -44.72 34.17
CA TYR A 37 -7.69 -45.90 34.97
C TYR A 37 -9.00 -46.56 34.57
N THR A 38 -8.93 -47.77 34.05
CA THR A 38 -10.09 -48.64 33.79
C THR A 38 -10.35 -49.47 35.05
N ILE A 39 -11.42 -49.16 35.73
CA ILE A 39 -11.74 -49.77 37.05
C ILE A 39 -12.97 -50.65 36.90
N LYS A 40 -12.84 -51.96 37.21
CA LYS A 40 -13.92 -52.87 37.29
C LYS A 40 -14.30 -53.07 38.76
N PHE A 41 -15.57 -52.94 39.03
CA PHE A 41 -16.10 -53.10 40.39
C PHE A 41 -17.43 -53.82 40.40
N THR A 42 -17.77 -54.34 41.55
CA THR A 42 -19.09 -54.97 41.83
C THR A 42 -19.86 -54.18 42.87
N THR A 43 -21.20 -54.18 42.73
CA THR A 43 -22.09 -53.58 43.72
C THR A 43 -23.33 -54.45 43.85
N LEU A 44 -24.02 -54.33 45.02
CA LEU A 44 -25.30 -55.00 45.25
C LEU A 44 -26.46 -54.26 44.62
N HIS A 45 -26.27 -52.99 44.21
CA HIS A 45 -27.28 -52.19 43.58
C HIS A 45 -27.34 -52.47 42.06
N PRO A 46 -28.52 -52.95 41.56
CA PRO A 46 -28.62 -53.42 40.17
C PRO A 46 -28.63 -52.34 39.15
N ASP A 47 -29.03 -51.12 39.49
CA ASP A 47 -29.27 -50.02 38.54
C ASP A 47 -28.53 -48.74 38.96
N LEU A 48 -27.22 -48.70 38.71
CA LEU A 48 -26.47 -47.46 38.77
C LEU A 48 -26.79 -46.63 37.52
N THR A 49 -27.18 -45.37 37.74
CA THR A 49 -27.52 -44.46 36.62
C THR A 49 -26.32 -43.65 36.15
N PRO A 50 -26.32 -43.23 34.89
CA PRO A 50 -25.25 -42.36 34.38
C PRO A 50 -25.07 -41.06 35.19
N GLU A 51 -26.13 -40.47 35.72
CA GLU A 51 -26.11 -39.25 36.51
C GLU A 51 -25.38 -39.40 37.85
N MET A 52 -25.30 -40.64 38.39
CA MET A 52 -24.53 -40.92 39.59
C MET A 52 -23.03 -41.00 39.35
N LEU A 53 -22.63 -41.31 38.13
CA LEU A 53 -21.22 -41.65 37.82
C LEU A 53 -20.57 -40.74 36.79
N LEU A 54 -21.21 -40.51 35.64
CA LEU A 54 -20.58 -39.76 34.53
C LEU A 54 -20.37 -38.30 34.89
N ASN A 55 -19.20 -37.81 34.53
CA ASN A 55 -18.75 -36.44 34.81
C ASN A 55 -18.78 -36.11 36.33
N LYS A 56 -18.53 -37.11 37.15
CA LYS A 56 -18.42 -36.97 38.61
C LYS A 56 -16.98 -37.25 39.05
N PRO A 57 -16.51 -36.56 40.13
CA PRO A 57 -15.22 -36.84 40.70
C PRO A 57 -15.19 -38.27 41.27
N ALA A 58 -14.11 -38.96 41.03
CA ALA A 58 -13.84 -40.30 41.51
C ALA A 58 -12.44 -40.39 42.09
N THR A 59 -12.31 -41.10 43.20
CA THR A 59 -11.05 -41.34 43.88
C THR A 59 -10.80 -42.85 43.97
N LEU A 60 -9.68 -43.31 43.40
CA LEU A 60 -9.16 -44.66 43.57
C LEU A 60 -7.99 -44.62 44.56
N SER A 61 -8.08 -45.33 45.67
CA SER A 61 -6.99 -45.43 46.63
C SER A 61 -6.43 -46.85 46.61
N MET A 62 -5.11 -46.93 46.58
CA MET A 62 -4.30 -48.16 46.48
C MET A 62 -3.36 -48.29 47.65
N GLY A 63 -3.26 -49.47 48.27
CA GLY A 63 -2.20 -49.73 49.26
C GLY A 63 -2.39 -49.07 50.59
N ILE A 64 -3.59 -48.68 51.04
CA ILE A 64 -3.87 -48.21 52.40
C ILE A 64 -3.78 -49.43 53.31
N GLY A 65 -2.70 -49.46 54.09
CA GLY A 65 -2.22 -50.62 54.80
C GLY A 65 -3.13 -51.11 55.91
N ASP A 66 -2.70 -52.22 56.41
CA ASP A 66 -3.22 -52.85 57.66
C ASP A 66 -3.25 -51.80 58.81
N LEU A 67 -4.25 -51.89 59.64
CA LEU A 67 -4.46 -51.04 60.86
C LEU A 67 -3.19 -50.84 61.76
N PHE A 68 -2.14 -51.60 61.49
CA PHE A 68 -0.91 -51.60 62.30
C PHE A 68 0.33 -51.10 61.56
N SER A 69 0.27 -50.75 60.29
CA SER A 69 1.39 -50.21 59.58
C SER A 69 0.88 -49.26 58.45
N PRO A 70 0.85 -47.96 58.72
CA PRO A 70 0.45 -47.01 57.71
C PRO A 70 1.53 -46.90 56.60
N THR A 71 1.47 -47.78 55.65
CA THR A 71 2.17 -47.58 54.35
C THR A 71 1.49 -46.50 53.58
N GLU A 72 2.22 -45.50 53.14
CA GLU A 72 1.74 -44.45 52.31
C GLU A 72 1.11 -45.07 51.03
N GLY A 73 -0.21 -44.89 50.88
CA GLY A 73 -0.94 -45.41 49.73
C GLY A 73 -0.92 -44.42 48.57
N LYS A 74 -1.04 -44.90 47.31
CA LYS A 74 -1.28 -44.06 46.14
C LYS A 74 -2.74 -43.74 46.05
N VAL A 75 -3.06 -42.48 45.81
CA VAL A 75 -4.43 -41.99 45.53
C VAL A 75 -4.44 -41.41 44.12
N VAL A 76 -5.46 -41.77 43.35
CA VAL A 76 -5.73 -41.20 42.02
C VAL A 76 -7.08 -40.52 42.14
N HIS A 77 -7.10 -39.23 41.83
CA HIS A 77 -8.32 -38.44 41.85
C HIS A 77 -8.59 -37.89 40.45
N GLY A 78 -9.79 -38.07 39.90
CA GLY A 78 -10.11 -37.63 38.56
C GLY A 78 -11.63 -37.62 38.31
N VAL A 79 -12.01 -37.61 37.06
CA VAL A 79 -13.42 -37.60 36.63
C VAL A 79 -13.78 -38.89 35.89
N VAL A 80 -14.95 -39.42 36.12
CA VAL A 80 -15.48 -40.57 35.38
C VAL A 80 -15.88 -40.10 33.98
N THR A 81 -15.18 -40.60 32.99
CA THR A 81 -15.40 -40.24 31.56
C THR A 81 -16.18 -41.29 30.77
N SER A 82 -16.23 -42.53 31.30
CA SER A 82 -16.97 -43.64 30.70
C SER A 82 -17.55 -44.55 31.80
N PHE A 83 -18.69 -45.09 31.53
CA PHE A 83 -19.39 -45.99 32.41
C PHE A 83 -20.09 -47.08 31.59
N GLN A 84 -19.88 -48.36 32.00
CA GLN A 84 -20.43 -49.50 31.32
C GLN A 84 -20.92 -50.56 32.36
N ARG A 85 -22.09 -51.14 32.14
CA ARG A 85 -22.54 -52.30 32.85
C ARG A 85 -22.09 -53.55 32.12
N LEU A 86 -21.30 -54.40 32.76
CA LEU A 86 -20.70 -55.59 32.15
C LEU A 86 -21.60 -56.85 32.29
N ALA A 87 -21.98 -57.19 33.50
CA ALA A 87 -22.77 -58.38 33.82
C ALA A 87 -23.57 -58.19 35.10
N GLY A 88 -24.61 -58.95 35.28
CA GLY A 88 -25.41 -59.02 36.54
C GLY A 88 -25.76 -60.44 36.88
N SER A 89 -25.62 -60.79 38.13
CA SER A 89 -26.22 -62.02 38.77
C SER A 89 -27.34 -61.57 39.71
N ARG A 90 -27.95 -62.52 40.33
CA ARG A 90 -29.00 -62.26 41.33
C ARG A 90 -28.50 -61.46 42.53
N ASP A 91 -27.23 -61.62 42.88
CA ASP A 91 -26.64 -61.10 44.11
C ASP A 91 -25.70 -59.90 43.89
N GLN A 92 -25.19 -59.69 42.68
CA GLN A 92 -24.20 -58.61 42.34
C GLN A 92 -24.29 -58.22 40.88
N VAL A 93 -24.00 -56.96 40.64
CA VAL A 93 -23.82 -56.43 39.29
C VAL A 93 -22.39 -55.90 39.14
N ARG A 94 -21.78 -56.18 37.99
CA ARG A 94 -20.44 -55.80 37.64
C ARG A 94 -20.46 -54.63 36.66
N TYR A 95 -19.68 -53.61 36.99
CA TYR A 95 -19.56 -52.40 36.22
C TYR A 95 -18.10 -52.12 35.90
N GLU A 96 -17.91 -51.28 34.89
CA GLU A 96 -16.60 -50.73 34.52
C GLU A 96 -16.75 -49.22 34.36
N ILE A 97 -15.78 -48.49 34.89
CA ILE A 97 -15.61 -47.06 34.65
C ILE A 97 -14.24 -46.76 34.16
N ILE A 98 -14.12 -45.61 33.45
CA ILE A 98 -12.82 -45.04 33.12
C ILE A 98 -12.72 -43.69 33.83
N VAL A 99 -11.66 -43.57 34.65
CA VAL A 99 -11.30 -42.33 35.35
C VAL A 99 -10.12 -41.69 34.65
N LYS A 100 -10.25 -40.41 34.38
CA LYS A 100 -9.20 -39.58 33.73
C LYS A 100 -9.05 -38.27 34.51
N PRO A 101 -7.95 -37.52 34.31
CA PRO A 101 -7.82 -36.18 34.89
C PRO A 101 -8.95 -35.26 34.41
N PHE A 102 -9.27 -34.24 35.23
CA PHE A 102 -10.28 -33.24 34.82
C PHE A 102 -9.92 -32.55 33.51
N LEU A 103 -8.62 -32.44 33.20
CA LEU A 103 -8.11 -31.93 31.89
C LEU A 103 -8.70 -32.68 30.68
N ALA A 104 -9.12 -33.95 30.83
CA ALA A 104 -9.76 -34.74 29.76
C ALA A 104 -11.10 -34.17 29.28
N LEU A 105 -11.77 -33.39 30.11
CA LEU A 105 -13.04 -32.76 29.73
C LEU A 105 -12.88 -31.69 28.68
N LEU A 106 -11.71 -31.09 28.57
CA LEU A 106 -11.38 -30.08 27.54
C LEU A 106 -11.44 -30.67 26.12
N ASP A 107 -11.27 -31.99 25.97
CA ASP A 107 -11.47 -32.71 24.72
C ASP A 107 -12.92 -32.68 24.20
N LYS A 108 -13.88 -32.42 25.07
CA LYS A 108 -15.29 -32.31 24.69
C LYS A 108 -15.69 -30.97 24.15
N GLN A 109 -14.84 -29.97 24.28
CA GLN A 109 -15.04 -28.66 23.67
C GLN A 109 -14.18 -28.51 22.42
N PHE A 110 -14.85 -28.49 21.27
CA PHE A 110 -14.25 -28.35 19.96
C PHE A 110 -14.52 -26.95 19.42
N ARG A 111 -13.50 -26.32 18.88
CA ARG A 111 -13.63 -25.02 18.21
C ARG A 111 -13.12 -25.11 16.79
N THR A 112 -13.94 -24.67 15.85
CA THR A 112 -13.51 -24.56 14.45
C THR A 112 -12.46 -23.47 14.32
N HIS A 113 -12.68 -22.34 15.00
CA HIS A 113 -11.78 -21.18 14.96
C HIS A 113 -11.79 -20.41 16.25
N ARG A 114 -10.62 -20.01 16.72
CA ARG A 114 -10.44 -19.05 17.81
C ARG A 114 -9.12 -18.34 17.63
N PHE A 115 -9.08 -17.05 17.97
CA PHE A 115 -7.95 -16.18 17.68
C PHE A 115 -7.48 -15.47 18.96
N PHE A 116 -6.25 -15.73 19.38
CA PHE A 116 -5.61 -15.06 20.50
C PHE A 116 -4.58 -14.08 19.95
N VAL A 117 -4.66 -12.82 20.35
CA VAL A 117 -3.80 -11.74 19.83
C VAL A 117 -2.91 -11.23 20.94
N ASN A 118 -1.61 -11.11 20.67
CA ASN A 118 -0.60 -10.58 21.58
C ASN A 118 -0.55 -11.31 22.92
N LYS A 119 -0.53 -12.65 22.89
CA LYS A 119 -0.44 -13.53 24.06
C LYS A 119 0.72 -14.51 23.92
N SER A 120 1.33 -14.87 25.05
CA SER A 120 2.27 -15.98 25.12
C SER A 120 1.55 -17.33 25.13
N VAL A 121 2.28 -18.42 24.89
CA VAL A 121 1.73 -19.77 25.00
C VAL A 121 1.19 -20.02 26.41
N GLN A 122 1.92 -19.60 27.45
CA GLN A 122 1.48 -19.70 28.84
C GLN A 122 0.15 -18.95 29.05
N ASP A 123 0.05 -17.67 28.60
CA ASP A 123 -1.18 -16.87 28.77
C ASP A 123 -2.40 -17.55 28.13
N VAL A 124 -2.20 -18.18 26.96
CA VAL A 124 -3.28 -18.87 26.24
C VAL A 124 -3.72 -20.14 26.97
N VAL A 125 -2.75 -20.96 27.39
CA VAL A 125 -3.03 -22.21 28.16
C VAL A 125 -3.76 -21.87 29.45
N GLU A 126 -3.26 -20.91 30.22
CA GLU A 126 -3.87 -20.48 31.46
C GLU A 126 -5.31 -19.94 31.23
N GLN A 127 -5.52 -19.12 30.19
CA GLN A 127 -6.85 -18.62 29.86
C GLN A 127 -7.83 -19.77 29.59
N VAL A 128 -7.43 -20.75 28.78
CA VAL A 128 -8.30 -21.88 28.45
C VAL A 128 -8.62 -22.73 29.70
N LEU A 129 -7.63 -23.00 30.58
CA LEU A 129 -7.85 -23.70 31.83
C LEU A 129 -8.86 -22.95 32.71
N GLN A 130 -8.71 -21.64 32.86
CA GLN A 130 -9.61 -20.80 33.66
C GLN A 130 -11.06 -20.78 33.09
N GLU A 131 -11.21 -20.74 31.76
CA GLU A 131 -12.52 -20.81 31.11
C GLU A 131 -13.25 -22.13 31.36
N HIS A 132 -12.51 -23.22 31.53
CA HIS A 132 -13.04 -24.51 31.95
C HIS A 132 -13.25 -24.62 33.46
N GLY A 133 -13.00 -23.57 34.22
CA GLY A 133 -13.29 -23.47 35.64
C GLY A 133 -12.17 -23.96 36.56
N LEU A 134 -10.99 -24.35 36.04
CA LEU A 134 -9.84 -24.71 36.87
C LEU A 134 -9.36 -23.48 37.64
N LYS A 135 -9.10 -23.68 38.91
CA LYS A 135 -8.62 -22.65 39.84
C LYS A 135 -7.10 -22.63 39.87
N GLY A 136 -6.51 -21.51 40.24
CA GLY A 136 -5.06 -21.33 40.27
C GLY A 136 -4.27 -22.27 41.18
N TRP A 137 -4.93 -23.07 42.03
CA TRP A 137 -4.36 -24.12 42.85
C TRP A 137 -4.48 -25.52 42.23
N GLU A 138 -5.16 -25.67 41.08
CA GLU A 138 -5.31 -26.91 40.33
C GLU A 138 -4.32 -27.04 39.18
N TYR A 139 -3.50 -25.98 38.94
CA TYR A 139 -2.41 -26.02 37.99
C TYR A 139 -1.26 -25.13 38.45
N GLU A 140 -0.04 -25.48 38.06
CA GLU A 140 1.18 -24.75 38.38
C GLU A 140 2.09 -24.65 37.16
N PHE A 141 2.60 -23.43 36.86
CA PHE A 141 3.63 -23.22 35.85
C PHE A 141 5.01 -23.06 36.51
N ASN A 142 5.81 -24.12 36.50
CA ASN A 142 7.18 -24.12 36.94
C ASN A 142 8.12 -23.96 35.75
N LEU A 143 8.08 -22.80 35.12
CA LEU A 143 8.82 -22.48 33.91
C LEU A 143 10.07 -21.69 34.25
N LYS A 144 11.20 -22.06 33.67
CA LYS A 144 12.50 -21.35 33.83
C LYS A 144 12.75 -20.41 32.63
N GLN A 145 12.15 -20.68 31.48
CA GLN A 145 12.17 -19.81 30.31
C GLN A 145 11.04 -18.78 30.38
N THR A 146 11.30 -17.59 29.81
CA THR A 146 10.26 -16.59 29.56
C THR A 146 9.80 -16.72 28.14
N TYR A 147 8.54 -17.06 27.93
CA TYR A 147 7.94 -17.22 26.60
C TYR A 147 7.43 -15.89 26.06
N PRO A 148 7.85 -15.47 24.85
CA PRO A 148 7.44 -14.20 24.28
C PRO A 148 5.96 -14.22 23.92
N LYS A 149 5.35 -13.04 23.88
CA LYS A 149 4.02 -12.89 23.31
C LYS A 149 4.10 -13.00 21.78
N ARG A 150 3.33 -13.92 21.23
CA ARG A 150 3.14 -14.06 19.78
C ARG A 150 2.12 -13.04 19.30
N GLU A 151 2.28 -12.54 18.09
CA GLU A 151 1.32 -11.59 17.49
C GLU A 151 -0.07 -12.20 17.41
N GLN A 152 -0.15 -13.48 17.07
CA GLN A 152 -1.40 -14.23 17.00
C GLN A 152 -1.14 -15.72 17.22
N ILE A 153 -2.05 -16.38 17.95
CA ILE A 153 -2.12 -17.83 18.12
C ILE A 153 -3.54 -18.23 17.76
N ASN A 154 -3.69 -19.19 16.87
CA ASN A 154 -4.99 -19.63 16.38
C ASN A 154 -5.25 -21.09 16.78
N GLN A 155 -6.39 -21.34 17.36
CA GLN A 155 -6.99 -22.68 17.42
C GLN A 155 -7.79 -22.89 16.14
N TYR A 156 -7.51 -23.97 15.44
CA TYR A 156 -8.14 -24.27 14.15
C TYR A 156 -8.55 -25.75 14.09
N GLN A 157 -9.86 -26.03 14.09
CA GLN A 157 -10.43 -27.37 14.04
C GLN A 157 -9.81 -28.34 15.05
N GLU A 158 -9.66 -27.87 16.27
CA GLU A 158 -9.08 -28.63 17.40
C GLU A 158 -10.02 -28.59 18.60
N SER A 159 -10.00 -29.67 19.43
CA SER A 159 -10.51 -29.55 20.77
C SER A 159 -9.62 -28.65 21.62
N ASP A 160 -10.15 -28.10 22.71
CA ASP A 160 -9.37 -27.24 23.61
C ASP A 160 -8.19 -28.02 24.20
N LEU A 161 -8.35 -29.31 24.47
CA LEU A 161 -7.25 -30.19 24.90
C LEU A 161 -6.16 -30.33 23.84
N ALA A 162 -6.54 -30.72 22.61
CA ALA A 162 -5.58 -30.88 21.51
C ALA A 162 -4.82 -29.59 21.21
N PHE A 163 -5.51 -28.45 21.31
CA PHE A 163 -4.93 -27.12 21.14
C PHE A 163 -3.86 -26.83 22.20
N ILE A 164 -4.19 -27.06 23.50
CA ILE A 164 -3.23 -26.86 24.60
C ILE A 164 -2.03 -27.77 24.43
N GLU A 165 -2.25 -29.07 24.21
CA GLU A 165 -1.16 -30.05 24.05
C GLU A 165 -0.24 -29.71 22.88
N ARG A 166 -0.82 -29.24 21.77
CA ARG A 166 -0.05 -28.77 20.62
C ARG A 166 0.85 -27.58 20.99
N LEU A 167 0.28 -26.55 21.61
CA LEU A 167 1.03 -25.35 22.03
C LEU A 167 2.18 -25.71 22.99
N LEU A 168 1.90 -26.52 24.01
CA LEU A 168 2.90 -26.99 24.97
C LEU A 168 4.02 -27.77 24.29
N SER A 169 3.63 -28.71 23.40
CA SER A 169 4.61 -29.52 22.65
C SER A 169 5.49 -28.66 21.73
N GLU A 170 4.93 -27.61 21.10
CA GLU A 170 5.69 -26.70 20.22
C GLU A 170 6.85 -26.01 20.95
N VAL A 171 6.66 -25.62 22.19
CA VAL A 171 7.67 -24.91 22.98
C VAL A 171 8.40 -25.81 23.97
N GLY A 172 8.10 -27.12 23.97
CA GLY A 172 8.80 -28.14 24.79
C GLY A 172 8.42 -28.13 26.26
N ILE A 173 7.30 -27.54 26.62
CA ILE A 173 6.72 -27.64 27.95
C ILE A 173 6.09 -29.01 28.09
N PHE A 174 6.51 -29.76 29.12
CA PHE A 174 5.88 -31.02 29.51
C PHE A 174 4.97 -30.79 30.69
N TYR A 175 4.04 -31.72 30.92
CA TYR A 175 3.18 -31.69 32.09
C TYR A 175 3.04 -33.08 32.74
N PHE A 176 2.72 -33.08 34.02
CA PHE A 176 2.44 -34.26 34.80
C PHE A 176 1.45 -33.91 35.91
N PHE A 177 0.91 -34.94 36.59
CA PHE A 177 -0.11 -34.76 37.61
C PHE A 177 0.42 -35.15 38.98
N SER A 178 0.01 -34.40 40.00
CA SER A 178 0.16 -34.79 41.42
C SER A 178 -1.12 -34.49 42.18
N LEU A 179 -1.16 -34.89 43.42
CA LEU A 179 -2.21 -34.53 44.37
C LEU A 179 -1.66 -33.61 45.44
N GLN A 180 -2.39 -32.58 45.80
CA GLN A 180 -2.08 -31.81 47.01
C GLN A 180 -2.27 -32.71 48.25
N PRO A 181 -1.26 -32.77 49.15
CA PRO A 181 -1.34 -33.70 50.29
C PRO A 181 -2.55 -33.47 51.21
N ASP A 182 -2.92 -32.21 51.44
CA ASP A 182 -3.93 -31.83 52.41
C ASP A 182 -5.36 -31.96 51.86
N THR A 183 -5.58 -31.61 50.58
CA THR A 183 -6.90 -31.53 49.96
C THR A 183 -7.22 -32.71 49.06
N GLN A 184 -6.23 -33.50 48.67
CA GLN A 184 -6.33 -34.56 47.66
C GLN A 184 -6.80 -34.02 46.31
N THR A 185 -6.63 -32.69 46.05
CA THR A 185 -6.98 -32.05 44.80
C THR A 185 -5.91 -32.34 43.75
N GLU A 186 -6.33 -32.70 42.57
CA GLU A 186 -5.43 -32.89 41.43
C GLU A 186 -4.75 -31.56 41.05
N VAL A 187 -3.46 -31.59 40.83
CA VAL A 187 -2.65 -30.46 40.35
C VAL A 187 -1.92 -30.84 39.10
N ILE A 188 -2.04 -30.01 38.10
CA ILE A 188 -1.33 -30.13 36.82
C ILE A 188 -0.02 -29.28 36.91
N HIS A 189 1.12 -29.90 36.79
CA HIS A 189 2.42 -29.23 36.77
C HIS A 189 2.90 -29.08 35.34
N PHE A 190 3.04 -27.83 34.88
CA PHE A 190 3.66 -27.50 33.59
C PHE A 190 5.11 -27.08 33.83
N ALA A 191 6.05 -27.71 33.13
CA ALA A 191 7.48 -27.48 33.33
C ALA A 191 8.27 -27.52 32.01
N ASP A 192 9.41 -26.87 32.00
CA ASP A 192 10.29 -26.77 30.82
C ASP A 192 11.75 -27.16 31.12
N LYS A 193 12.09 -27.50 32.35
CA LYS A 193 13.42 -27.91 32.77
C LYS A 193 13.39 -29.07 33.75
N GLN A 194 14.48 -29.85 33.78
CA GLN A 194 14.64 -31.01 34.63
C GLN A 194 14.65 -30.70 36.13
N SER A 195 14.81 -29.44 36.51
CA SER A 195 14.69 -29.01 37.91
C SER A 195 13.29 -29.15 38.51
N ALA A 196 12.28 -29.37 37.64
CA ALA A 196 10.92 -29.63 38.07
C ALA A 196 10.63 -31.11 38.34
N TYR A 197 11.60 -32.02 38.09
CA TYR A 197 11.41 -33.42 38.44
C TYR A 197 11.42 -33.62 39.97
N GLU A 198 10.75 -34.65 40.42
CA GLU A 198 10.80 -35.06 41.84
C GLU A 198 12.04 -35.95 42.05
N PHE A 199 12.95 -35.52 42.89
CA PHE A 199 14.19 -36.24 43.19
C PHE A 199 14.10 -37.05 44.48
N GLY A 200 15.04 -38.02 44.65
CA GLY A 200 15.26 -38.73 45.88
C GLY A 200 14.56 -40.10 46.03
N LYS A 201 13.83 -40.54 44.97
CA LYS A 201 13.23 -41.89 44.99
C LYS A 201 14.34 -42.93 44.73
N THR A 202 14.43 -43.84 45.66
CA THR A 202 15.42 -44.94 45.59
C THR A 202 14.69 -46.27 45.83
N LEU A 203 14.91 -47.25 44.96
CA LEU A 203 14.35 -48.59 45.10
C LEU A 203 15.43 -49.65 44.96
N PRO A 204 15.36 -50.73 45.76
CA PRO A 204 16.30 -51.86 45.63
C PRO A 204 15.94 -52.71 44.40
N LEU A 205 16.98 -53.25 43.75
CA LEU A 205 16.82 -54.30 42.74
C LEU A 205 16.53 -55.62 43.45
N ASN A 206 15.28 -56.03 43.37
CA ASN A 206 14.89 -57.28 44.00
C ASN A 206 13.68 -57.91 43.31
N SER A 207 13.85 -59.12 42.80
CA SER A 207 12.75 -59.83 42.17
C SER A 207 11.87 -60.47 43.21
N PRO A 208 10.55 -60.30 43.20
CA PRO A 208 9.68 -61.01 44.11
C PRO A 208 9.82 -62.49 43.87
N SER A 209 10.24 -63.20 44.91
CA SER A 209 10.41 -64.66 44.87
C SER A 209 9.21 -65.40 45.49
N GLY A 210 8.45 -66.03 44.66
CA GLY A 210 7.34 -66.89 45.12
C GLY A 210 6.18 -66.14 45.82
N MET A 211 5.72 -66.54 46.97
CA MET A 211 4.53 -66.10 47.61
C MET A 211 4.73 -65.00 48.70
N SER A 212 5.94 -64.47 48.87
CA SER A 212 6.18 -63.40 49.83
C SER A 212 6.94 -62.28 49.20
N ASP A 213 6.31 -61.14 49.07
CA ASP A 213 7.04 -59.89 49.02
C ASP A 213 7.41 -59.52 50.45
N SER A 214 8.59 -58.98 50.66
CA SER A 214 9.07 -58.52 51.96
C SER A 214 8.33 -57.31 52.54
N GLY A 215 7.26 -56.84 51.86
CA GLY A 215 6.54 -55.59 52.15
C GLY A 215 7.29 -54.35 51.78
N ALA A 216 8.49 -54.47 51.23
CA ALA A 216 9.29 -53.35 50.76
C ALA A 216 9.12 -53.16 49.22
N GLU A 217 8.98 -51.90 48.78
CA GLU A 217 8.98 -51.60 47.37
C GLU A 217 10.31 -52.00 46.71
N SER A 218 10.28 -52.59 45.55
CA SER A 218 11.41 -53.01 44.78
C SER A 218 11.21 -52.90 43.25
N VAL A 219 12.31 -53.01 42.51
CA VAL A 219 12.33 -52.99 41.04
C VAL A 219 13.00 -54.29 40.56
N TRP A 220 12.48 -54.85 39.46
CA TRP A 220 13.09 -56.02 38.82
C TRP A 220 12.82 -56.00 37.31
N GLY A 221 13.51 -56.90 36.60
CA GLY A 221 13.31 -57.09 35.16
C GLY A 221 13.65 -55.87 34.32
N LEU A 222 14.67 -55.12 34.77
CA LEU A 222 15.13 -53.95 34.07
C LEU A 222 15.73 -54.33 32.69
N ASN A 223 15.30 -53.66 31.66
CA ASN A 223 15.80 -53.79 30.28
C ASN A 223 16.14 -52.39 29.78
N ILE A 224 17.20 -52.32 28.97
CA ILE A 224 17.61 -51.10 28.30
C ILE A 224 17.55 -51.29 26.78
N GLN A 225 16.89 -50.46 26.12
CA GLN A 225 16.81 -50.39 24.64
C GLN A 225 17.54 -49.14 24.17
N GLN A 226 18.45 -49.29 23.24
CA GLN A 226 19.17 -48.20 22.60
C GLN A 226 18.75 -48.07 21.15
N ASN A 227 18.47 -46.85 20.71
CA ASN A 227 18.04 -46.58 19.34
C ASN A 227 18.99 -45.55 18.69
N VAL A 228 19.27 -45.74 17.42
CA VAL A 228 19.91 -44.69 16.61
C VAL A 228 18.89 -43.55 16.41
N VAL A 229 19.29 -42.35 16.76
CA VAL A 229 18.46 -41.15 16.54
C VAL A 229 19.23 -40.14 15.69
N GLN A 230 18.59 -39.08 15.31
CA GLN A 230 19.18 -38.01 14.48
C GLN A 230 20.34 -37.32 15.21
N ALA A 231 21.47 -37.17 14.51
CA ALA A 231 22.68 -36.63 15.09
C ALA A 231 22.63 -35.10 15.22
N SER A 232 21.85 -34.42 14.40
CA SER A 232 21.79 -32.98 14.48
C SER A 232 20.52 -32.39 13.89
N VAL A 233 20.23 -31.15 14.25
CA VAL A 233 19.10 -30.38 13.72
C VAL A 233 19.56 -28.98 13.34
N THR A 234 19.10 -28.49 12.20
CA THR A 234 19.23 -27.11 11.75
C THR A 234 17.86 -26.58 11.34
N ALA A 235 17.48 -25.41 11.84
CA ALA A 235 16.25 -24.74 11.49
C ALA A 235 16.52 -23.46 10.70
N LYS A 236 15.74 -23.22 9.67
CA LYS A 236 15.76 -21.97 8.92
C LYS A 236 14.39 -21.30 8.98
N ASP A 237 14.40 -20.00 9.18
CA ASP A 237 13.21 -19.17 9.24
C ASP A 237 13.24 -18.09 8.17
N TYR A 238 12.12 -17.43 7.98
CA TYR A 238 11.97 -16.25 7.13
C TYR A 238 11.04 -15.24 7.79
N ASN A 239 11.53 -14.01 7.94
CA ASN A 239 10.74 -12.89 8.41
C ASN A 239 10.67 -11.81 7.33
N TYR A 240 9.49 -11.52 6.83
CA TYR A 240 9.30 -10.52 5.79
C TYR A 240 9.61 -9.09 6.24
N ARG A 241 9.63 -8.83 7.55
CA ARG A 241 10.01 -7.53 8.13
C ARG A 241 11.51 -7.29 8.08
N GLU A 242 12.28 -8.36 8.00
CA GLU A 242 13.73 -8.38 7.90
C GLU A 242 14.20 -9.29 6.77
N ALA A 243 13.61 -9.11 5.57
CA ALA A 243 13.75 -10.03 4.43
C ALA A 243 15.19 -10.27 3.96
N GLN A 244 16.11 -9.36 4.28
CA GLN A 244 17.54 -9.50 3.94
C GLN A 244 18.32 -10.31 4.96
N LYS A 245 17.77 -10.56 6.16
CA LYS A 245 18.43 -11.28 7.23
C LYS A 245 18.34 -12.79 7.02
N ILE A 246 19.47 -13.47 7.07
CA ILE A 246 19.49 -14.94 7.00
C ILE A 246 19.19 -15.46 8.40
N LEU A 247 17.98 -15.97 8.58
CA LEU A 247 17.49 -16.52 9.84
C LEU A 247 17.72 -18.05 9.85
N GLN A 248 18.96 -18.47 10.03
CA GLN A 248 19.34 -19.88 10.14
C GLN A 248 19.95 -20.15 11.50
N SER A 249 19.47 -21.20 12.18
CA SER A 249 20.03 -21.62 13.47
C SER A 249 21.46 -22.15 13.31
N ALA A 250 22.21 -22.16 14.39
CA ALA A 250 23.38 -23.02 14.50
C ALA A 250 22.94 -24.49 14.45
N LYS A 251 23.86 -25.37 14.13
CA LYS A 251 23.66 -26.81 14.22
C LYS A 251 23.49 -27.23 15.68
N ALA A 252 22.35 -27.81 16.02
CA ALA A 252 22.12 -28.42 17.33
C ALA A 252 22.56 -29.88 17.27
N ASP A 253 23.65 -30.22 17.95
CA ASP A 253 24.36 -31.53 17.90
C ASP A 253 24.80 -31.96 19.28
N ALA A 254 24.00 -31.69 20.32
CA ALA A 254 24.30 -32.13 21.68
C ALA A 254 24.40 -33.68 21.76
N THR A 255 25.33 -34.17 22.55
CA THR A 255 25.50 -35.59 22.82
C THR A 255 25.35 -35.88 24.32
N ARG A 256 25.04 -37.11 24.68
CA ARG A 256 25.05 -37.60 26.07
C ARG A 256 26.40 -38.23 26.36
N GLY A 257 27.38 -37.43 26.84
CA GLY A 257 28.69 -37.96 27.15
C GLY A 257 29.49 -38.42 25.92
N ASP A 258 30.06 -39.62 25.96
CA ASP A 258 30.89 -40.21 24.90
C ASP A 258 30.11 -40.86 23.76
N ASP A 259 28.88 -40.46 23.56
CA ASP A 259 27.95 -40.99 22.50
C ASP A 259 28.36 -40.57 21.07
N GLU A 260 29.61 -40.15 20.87
CA GLU A 260 30.12 -39.71 19.57
C GLU A 260 30.13 -40.88 18.58
N GLY A 261 29.38 -40.72 17.50
CA GLY A 261 29.26 -41.72 16.43
C GLY A 261 28.07 -42.69 16.52
N ILE A 262 27.27 -42.70 17.59
CA ILE A 262 26.10 -43.56 17.73
C ILE A 262 24.89 -42.98 16.96
N ASN A 263 24.75 -41.67 16.92
CA ASN A 263 23.64 -41.02 16.24
C ASN A 263 23.94 -40.77 14.75
N TYR A 264 22.93 -40.77 13.89
CA TYR A 264 23.10 -40.65 12.45
C TYR A 264 22.08 -39.72 11.81
N GLY A 265 22.55 -38.94 10.82
CA GLY A 265 21.71 -38.09 9.97
C GLY A 265 21.49 -36.68 10.52
N ASP A 266 21.44 -35.75 9.58
CA ASP A 266 21.15 -34.34 9.84
C ASP A 266 19.69 -34.05 9.47
N VAL A 267 18.99 -33.31 10.31
CA VAL A 267 17.62 -32.82 10.04
C VAL A 267 17.67 -31.35 9.73
N TYR A 268 17.08 -30.98 8.60
CA TYR A 268 16.87 -29.60 8.20
C TYR A 268 15.39 -29.27 8.17
N HIS A 269 15.01 -28.25 8.93
CA HIS A 269 13.65 -27.72 8.94
C HIS A 269 13.61 -26.30 8.38
N TYR A 270 12.76 -26.07 7.38
CA TYR A 270 12.33 -24.73 6.97
C TYR A 270 10.91 -24.49 7.50
N LYS A 271 10.81 -23.68 8.54
CA LYS A 271 9.54 -23.37 9.21
C LYS A 271 9.47 -21.86 9.46
N PRO A 272 9.04 -21.06 8.48
CA PRO A 272 9.01 -19.60 8.63
C PRO A 272 7.95 -19.19 9.67
N ARG A 273 8.39 -18.91 10.89
CA ARG A 273 7.58 -18.44 12.03
C ARG A 273 7.88 -17.00 12.40
N HIS A 274 8.74 -16.33 11.63
CA HIS A 274 9.23 -14.98 11.89
C HIS A 274 10.07 -14.86 13.18
N LEU A 275 10.80 -15.91 13.55
CA LEU A 275 11.63 -15.97 14.73
C LEU A 275 13.03 -15.41 14.46
N ASP A 276 13.57 -14.70 15.43
CA ASP A 276 15.00 -14.36 15.45
C ASP A 276 15.86 -15.60 15.63
N THR A 277 17.13 -15.52 15.19
CA THR A 277 18.07 -16.65 15.34
C THR A 277 18.36 -16.96 16.81
N GLY A 278 18.50 -15.94 17.65
CA GLY A 278 18.82 -16.08 19.07
C GLY A 278 20.29 -16.40 19.35
N SER A 279 20.64 -16.53 20.65
CA SER A 279 21.97 -16.95 21.09
C SER A 279 22.23 -18.42 20.76
N LYS A 280 23.46 -18.77 20.42
CA LYS A 280 23.87 -20.14 20.12
C LYS A 280 23.96 -21.00 21.37
N THR A 281 24.44 -20.43 22.48
CA THR A 281 24.78 -21.17 23.72
C THR A 281 23.65 -21.20 24.73
N ASP A 282 22.91 -20.10 24.85
CA ASP A 282 21.74 -19.95 25.71
C ASP A 282 20.63 -19.21 24.94
N PRO A 283 19.90 -19.94 24.10
CA PRO A 283 18.86 -19.34 23.30
C PRO A 283 17.63 -19.03 24.15
N ALA A 284 17.12 -17.81 24.00
CA ALA A 284 15.82 -17.45 24.54
C ALA A 284 14.73 -18.32 23.88
N ALA A 285 13.65 -18.56 24.62
CA ALA A 285 12.51 -19.32 24.12
C ALA A 285 11.98 -18.73 22.80
N GLU A 286 11.54 -19.60 21.91
CA GLU A 286 10.98 -19.26 20.60
C GLU A 286 11.93 -18.48 19.67
N THR A 287 13.25 -18.77 19.77
CA THR A 287 14.23 -18.35 18.75
C THR A 287 14.61 -19.53 17.85
N GLY A 288 15.24 -19.28 16.71
CA GLY A 288 15.65 -20.32 15.77
C GLY A 288 16.59 -21.36 16.41
N ASN A 289 17.56 -20.92 17.20
CA ASN A 289 18.45 -21.81 17.94
C ASN A 289 17.73 -22.60 19.03
N PHE A 290 16.78 -21.99 19.72
CA PHE A 290 15.95 -22.70 20.70
C PHE A 290 15.14 -23.82 20.04
N VAL A 291 14.48 -23.55 18.90
CA VAL A 291 13.70 -24.55 18.18
C VAL A 291 14.56 -25.71 17.70
N ALA A 292 15.76 -25.42 17.18
CA ALA A 292 16.69 -26.47 16.73
C ALA A 292 17.16 -27.36 17.89
N GLN A 293 17.52 -26.75 19.03
CA GLN A 293 17.91 -27.50 20.24
C GLN A 293 16.74 -28.32 20.79
N LEU A 294 15.55 -27.75 20.85
CA LEU A 294 14.35 -28.44 21.29
C LEU A 294 14.00 -29.66 20.42
N ASP A 295 14.07 -29.51 19.11
CA ASP A 295 13.83 -30.62 18.18
C ASP A 295 14.91 -31.70 18.33
N HIS A 296 16.16 -31.33 18.58
CA HIS A 296 17.24 -32.29 18.85
C HIS A 296 17.04 -33.01 20.19
N GLU A 297 16.67 -32.31 21.26
CA GLU A 297 16.34 -32.89 22.56
C GLU A 297 15.20 -33.94 22.46
N ARG A 298 14.22 -33.71 21.56
CA ARG A 298 13.15 -34.69 21.29
C ARG A 298 13.69 -36.00 20.72
N PHE A 299 14.66 -35.92 19.83
CA PHE A 299 15.31 -37.10 19.28
C PHE A 299 16.14 -37.81 20.36
N LEU A 300 16.93 -37.09 21.13
CA LEU A 300 17.71 -37.65 22.21
C LEU A 300 16.86 -38.28 23.33
N SER A 301 15.63 -37.79 23.53
CA SER A 301 14.65 -38.37 24.46
C SER A 301 14.19 -39.76 24.06
N GLN A 302 14.36 -40.15 22.78
CA GLN A 302 14.00 -41.46 22.23
C GLN A 302 15.20 -42.40 22.07
N GLN A 303 16.43 -41.92 22.35
CA GLN A 303 17.65 -42.68 22.13
C GLN A 303 17.72 -43.88 23.07
N THR A 304 17.44 -43.69 24.34
CA THR A 304 17.52 -44.75 25.37
C THR A 304 16.19 -44.88 26.09
N LEU A 305 15.64 -46.08 26.10
CA LEU A 305 14.43 -46.42 26.82
C LEU A 305 14.77 -47.54 27.83
N ILE A 306 14.51 -47.29 29.09
CA ILE A 306 14.64 -48.27 30.17
C ILE A 306 13.24 -48.72 30.55
N THR A 307 13.02 -50.05 30.61
CA THR A 307 11.72 -50.63 31.04
C THR A 307 11.93 -51.61 32.18
N GLY A 308 10.95 -51.73 33.03
CA GLY A 308 11.05 -52.64 34.17
C GLY A 308 9.70 -52.85 34.83
N ARG A 309 9.75 -53.58 35.94
CA ARG A 309 8.61 -53.84 36.84
C ARG A 309 8.95 -53.44 38.26
N SER A 310 7.94 -53.09 39.02
CA SER A 310 8.07 -52.67 40.40
C SER A 310 6.86 -53.10 41.26
N THR A 311 7.02 -53.14 42.54
CA THR A 311 5.95 -53.14 43.54
C THR A 311 5.68 -51.73 44.07
N GLY A 312 6.46 -50.75 43.67
CA GLY A 312 6.41 -49.36 44.16
C GLY A 312 5.17 -48.61 43.64
N PHE A 313 4.12 -48.60 44.47
CA PHE A 313 2.87 -47.90 44.12
C PHE A 313 3.00 -46.38 44.10
N ALA A 314 4.03 -45.83 44.79
CA ALA A 314 4.31 -44.40 44.82
C ALA A 314 5.06 -43.89 43.56
N LEU A 315 5.44 -44.77 42.62
CA LEU A 315 6.04 -44.35 41.36
C LEU A 315 5.07 -43.56 40.51
N HIS A 316 5.57 -42.49 39.93
CA HIS A 316 4.81 -41.61 39.04
C HIS A 316 5.69 -40.93 37.94
N PRO A 317 5.15 -40.50 36.88
CA PRO A 317 5.88 -39.78 35.85
C PRO A 317 6.53 -38.49 36.37
N ALA A 318 7.66 -38.09 35.76
CA ALA A 318 8.53 -36.98 36.19
C ALA A 318 9.31 -37.19 37.54
N GLN A 319 9.32 -38.41 38.04
CA GLN A 319 10.14 -38.80 39.25
C GLN A 319 11.51 -39.32 38.79
N VAL A 320 12.56 -38.88 39.48
CA VAL A 320 13.92 -39.39 39.30
C VAL A 320 14.12 -40.60 40.18
N LEU A 321 14.28 -41.78 39.59
CA LEU A 321 14.45 -43.05 40.25
C LEU A 321 15.93 -43.47 40.20
N THR A 322 16.46 -43.85 41.34
CA THR A 322 17.75 -44.56 41.44
C THR A 322 17.57 -45.98 41.90
N VAL A 323 18.12 -46.91 41.18
CA VAL A 323 18.01 -48.36 41.55
C VAL A 323 19.27 -48.82 42.22
N ILE A 324 19.13 -49.43 43.38
CA ILE A 324 20.27 -49.91 44.17
C ILE A 324 20.31 -51.45 44.13
N ASP A 325 21.43 -52.02 43.63
CA ASP A 325 21.68 -53.41 43.66
C ASP A 325 22.56 -53.69 44.91
N THR A 326 22.03 -54.50 45.89
CA THR A 326 22.72 -54.87 47.09
C THR A 326 23.47 -56.17 46.95
N THR A 327 23.44 -56.79 45.78
CA THR A 327 24.21 -58.07 45.52
C THR A 327 25.68 -57.75 45.32
N ILE A 328 26.52 -58.66 45.77
CA ILE A 328 28.00 -58.54 45.60
C ILE A 328 28.50 -59.78 44.87
N PRO A 329 29.08 -59.65 43.67
CA PRO A 329 29.18 -58.42 42.86
C PRO A 329 27.80 -57.97 42.30
N SER A 330 27.66 -56.65 42.09
CA SER A 330 26.47 -56.12 41.47
C SER A 330 26.20 -56.76 40.14
N THR A 331 24.93 -57.13 39.89
CA THR A 331 24.48 -57.69 38.61
C THR A 331 23.89 -56.62 37.71
N LEU A 332 23.79 -55.39 38.19
CA LEU A 332 23.22 -54.27 37.47
C LEU A 332 24.29 -53.65 36.54
N PRO A 333 24.01 -53.53 35.23
CA PRO A 333 24.87 -52.72 34.35
C PRO A 333 25.01 -51.28 34.86
N GLU A 334 26.17 -50.65 34.66
CA GLU A 334 26.47 -49.30 35.14
C GLU A 334 25.41 -48.28 34.69
N GLN A 335 24.95 -48.37 33.44
CA GLN A 335 23.92 -47.49 32.87
C GLN A 335 22.57 -47.59 33.63
N LEU A 336 22.24 -48.72 34.23
CA LEU A 336 21.01 -48.92 34.98
C LEU A 336 21.15 -48.56 36.48
N SER A 337 22.37 -48.33 36.95
CA SER A 337 22.65 -47.85 38.32
C SER A 337 22.57 -46.32 38.41
N LEU A 338 22.64 -45.63 37.27
CA LEU A 338 22.49 -44.16 37.17
C LEU A 338 21.05 -43.73 37.38
N PRO A 339 20.85 -42.50 37.89
CA PRO A 339 19.50 -41.96 38.02
C PRO A 339 18.73 -41.95 36.66
N MET A 340 17.48 -42.27 36.70
CA MET A 340 16.60 -42.30 35.52
C MET A 340 15.31 -41.55 35.79
N VAL A 341 14.78 -40.85 34.77
CA VAL A 341 13.50 -40.17 34.85
C VAL A 341 12.39 -41.12 34.40
N VAL A 342 11.45 -41.37 35.31
CA VAL A 342 10.25 -42.13 34.98
C VAL A 342 9.36 -41.32 34.03
N ILE A 343 9.14 -41.83 32.84
CA ILE A 343 8.28 -41.20 31.85
C ILE A 343 6.90 -41.80 31.74
N ARG A 344 6.77 -43.04 32.15
CA ARG A 344 5.50 -43.77 32.11
C ARG A 344 5.44 -44.84 33.22
N THR A 345 4.28 -44.96 33.86
CA THR A 345 3.97 -46.02 34.83
C THR A 345 2.65 -46.66 34.45
N GLY A 346 2.59 -47.99 34.53
CA GLY A 346 1.36 -48.74 34.37
C GLY A 346 1.07 -49.51 35.65
N PHE A 347 -0.18 -49.54 36.12
CA PHE A 347 -0.65 -50.13 37.39
C PHE A 347 -1.67 -51.20 37.08
N PHE A 348 -1.37 -52.42 37.46
CA PHE A 348 -2.27 -53.56 37.28
C PHE A 348 -2.49 -54.28 38.61
N ALA A 349 -3.74 -54.43 38.99
CA ALA A 349 -4.10 -55.18 40.17
C ALA A 349 -5.48 -55.77 40.06
N SER A 350 -5.69 -56.84 40.79
CA SER A 350 -7.02 -57.45 40.98
C SER A 350 -7.22 -57.94 42.43
N ARG A 351 -8.40 -58.38 42.79
CA ARG A 351 -8.64 -59.08 44.06
C ARG A 351 -7.82 -60.37 44.24
N LYS A 352 -7.40 -60.94 43.11
CA LYS A 352 -6.67 -62.22 43.06
C LYS A 352 -5.17 -62.01 42.85
N ASP A 353 -4.76 -60.95 42.23
CA ASP A 353 -3.41 -60.72 41.85
C ASP A 353 -2.83 -59.49 42.56
N ALA A 354 -1.59 -59.63 43.01
CA ALA A 354 -0.87 -58.51 43.63
C ALA A 354 -0.67 -57.34 42.63
N LEU A 355 -0.51 -56.14 43.16
CA LEU A 355 -0.17 -54.95 42.36
C LEU A 355 1.15 -55.18 41.65
N VAL A 356 1.14 -54.97 40.33
CA VAL A 356 2.33 -54.91 39.51
C VAL A 356 2.38 -53.54 38.86
N VAL A 357 3.48 -52.86 39.09
CA VAL A 357 3.77 -51.59 38.43
C VAL A 357 4.78 -51.83 37.31
N THR A 358 4.40 -51.50 36.11
CA THR A 358 5.37 -51.41 34.97
C THR A 358 5.90 -50.00 34.89
N LEU A 359 7.17 -49.86 34.58
CA LEU A 359 7.77 -48.56 34.40
C LEU A 359 8.50 -48.45 33.04
N ALA A 360 8.49 -47.29 32.51
CA ALA A 360 9.39 -46.88 31.44
C ALA A 360 10.08 -45.57 31.87
N ALA A 361 11.38 -45.50 31.63
CA ALA A 361 12.21 -44.37 32.04
C ALA A 361 13.26 -44.06 30.98
N VAL A 362 13.82 -42.87 31.06
CA VAL A 362 14.98 -42.44 30.26
C VAL A 362 16.12 -42.04 31.22
N PRO A 363 17.38 -42.14 30.82
CA PRO A 363 18.48 -41.69 31.65
C PRO A 363 18.31 -40.23 32.06
N TYR A 364 18.48 -39.91 33.33
CA TYR A 364 18.53 -38.53 33.81
C TYR A 364 19.80 -37.82 33.26
N SER A 365 19.66 -36.55 32.87
CA SER A 365 20.78 -35.68 32.49
C SER A 365 20.62 -34.32 33.13
N GLU A 366 21.71 -33.74 33.59
CA GLU A 366 21.72 -32.36 34.10
C GLU A 366 21.60 -31.30 32.97
N THR A 367 21.99 -31.68 31.76
CA THR A 367 22.07 -30.77 30.61
C THR A 367 20.92 -30.96 29.61
N LEU A 368 20.36 -32.16 29.48
CA LEU A 368 19.33 -32.51 28.52
C LEU A 368 18.01 -32.80 29.24
N CYS A 369 16.98 -32.04 28.92
CA CYS A 369 15.64 -32.24 29.44
C CYS A 369 14.87 -33.22 28.53
N TRP A 370 14.04 -34.07 29.12
CA TRP A 370 13.09 -34.84 28.34
C TRP A 370 12.07 -33.92 27.70
N ARG A 371 11.71 -34.18 26.43
CA ARG A 371 10.76 -33.36 25.67
C ARG A 371 9.60 -34.18 25.15
N PRO A 372 8.38 -33.62 25.20
CA PRO A 372 7.22 -34.27 24.60
C PRO A 372 7.36 -34.35 23.07
N ALA A 373 6.79 -35.37 22.49
CA ALA A 373 6.68 -35.48 21.05
C ALA A 373 5.89 -34.31 20.46
N LEU A 374 6.35 -33.78 19.33
CA LEU A 374 5.66 -32.69 18.65
C LEU A 374 4.28 -33.17 18.15
N LYS A 375 3.23 -32.55 18.64
CA LYS A 375 1.87 -32.80 18.16
C LYS A 375 1.69 -32.14 16.77
N PRO A 376 0.91 -32.78 15.88
CA PRO A 376 0.70 -32.23 14.54
C PRO A 376 -0.02 -30.88 14.56
N ARG A 377 0.47 -29.94 13.75
CA ARG A 377 -0.15 -28.62 13.60
C ARG A 377 -1.25 -28.71 12.54
N PRO A 378 -2.46 -28.18 12.80
CA PRO A 378 -3.52 -28.19 11.80
C PRO A 378 -3.15 -27.26 10.64
N LYS A 379 -3.65 -27.61 9.44
CA LYS A 379 -3.42 -26.82 8.22
C LYS A 379 -4.75 -26.33 7.67
N VAL A 380 -4.80 -25.02 7.45
CA VAL A 380 -5.92 -24.38 6.76
C VAL A 380 -5.79 -24.67 5.27
N SER A 381 -6.78 -25.35 4.69
CA SER A 381 -6.89 -25.56 3.25
C SER A 381 -7.82 -24.48 2.66
N GLY A 382 -7.31 -23.69 1.72
CA GLY A 382 -8.07 -22.61 1.09
C GLY A 382 -7.99 -21.29 1.85
N THR A 383 -9.10 -20.55 1.88
CA THR A 383 -9.20 -19.22 2.48
C THR A 383 -10.28 -19.16 3.56
N MET A 384 -10.11 -18.24 4.49
CA MET A 384 -11.11 -17.88 5.50
C MET A 384 -11.65 -16.49 5.21
N MET A 385 -12.91 -16.26 5.55
CA MET A 385 -13.56 -14.96 5.41
C MET A 385 -13.26 -14.07 6.61
N ALA A 386 -12.96 -12.82 6.31
CA ALA A 386 -12.77 -11.78 7.32
C ALA A 386 -13.21 -10.42 6.78
N ARG A 387 -13.34 -9.45 7.66
CA ARG A 387 -13.61 -8.06 7.30
C ARG A 387 -12.49 -7.16 7.75
N VAL A 388 -12.13 -6.22 6.89
CA VAL A 388 -11.14 -5.20 7.24
C VAL A 388 -11.66 -4.32 8.36
N THR A 389 -10.89 -4.16 9.43
CA THR A 389 -11.21 -3.33 10.58
C THR A 389 -10.24 -2.17 10.74
N SER A 390 -10.62 -1.19 11.55
CA SER A 390 -9.77 -0.05 11.87
C SER A 390 -10.00 0.39 13.31
N ALA A 391 -8.94 0.77 13.99
CA ALA A 391 -9.02 1.38 15.30
C ALA A 391 -9.62 2.81 15.27
N LYS A 392 -9.68 3.43 14.08
CA LYS A 392 -10.32 4.73 13.89
C LYS A 392 -11.79 4.53 13.56
N SER A 393 -12.66 4.98 14.42
CA SER A 393 -14.09 5.08 14.15
C SER A 393 -14.37 6.19 13.14
N ASN A 394 -15.42 6.03 12.33
CA ASN A 394 -15.94 7.00 11.36
C ASN A 394 -15.02 7.36 10.18
N ASP A 395 -13.99 6.58 9.91
CA ASP A 395 -13.19 6.72 8.71
C ASP A 395 -13.51 5.57 7.74
N ILE A 396 -13.80 5.89 6.49
CA ILE A 396 -14.03 4.87 5.45
C ILE A 396 -12.74 4.11 5.14
N TYR A 397 -11.58 4.73 5.32
CA TYR A 397 -10.30 4.09 5.06
C TYR A 397 -9.84 3.28 6.27
N ALA A 398 -9.45 2.05 6.04
CA ALA A 398 -8.89 1.22 7.09
C ALA A 398 -7.52 1.76 7.53
N TRP A 399 -7.29 1.71 8.84
CA TRP A 399 -5.97 2.00 9.39
C TRP A 399 -4.94 1.00 8.87
N GLN A 400 -3.77 1.52 8.55
CA GLN A 400 -2.58 0.74 8.22
C GLN A 400 -1.45 1.12 9.19
N ASP A 401 -0.60 0.16 9.54
CA ASP A 401 0.62 0.46 10.29
C ASP A 401 1.70 1.11 9.39
N ALA A 402 2.86 1.41 9.98
CA ALA A 402 3.98 2.01 9.25
C ALA A 402 4.50 1.13 8.09
N SER A 403 4.20 -0.17 8.11
CA SER A 403 4.55 -1.14 7.07
C SER A 403 3.43 -1.38 6.06
N GLY A 404 2.30 -0.69 6.17
CA GLY A 404 1.14 -0.83 5.29
C GLY A 404 0.30 -2.08 5.56
N LEU A 405 0.36 -2.64 6.76
CA LEU A 405 -0.40 -3.82 7.15
C LEU A 405 -1.79 -3.44 7.67
N TYR A 406 -2.76 -4.32 7.44
CA TYR A 406 -4.15 -4.13 7.84
C TYR A 406 -4.50 -4.91 9.10
N ARG A 407 -5.60 -4.55 9.74
CA ARG A 407 -6.28 -5.35 10.76
C ARG A 407 -7.55 -5.94 10.18
N VAL A 408 -7.87 -7.16 10.58
CA VAL A 408 -9.08 -7.85 10.11
C VAL A 408 -9.81 -8.49 11.29
N LYS A 409 -11.12 -8.58 11.18
CA LYS A 409 -11.96 -9.40 12.04
C LYS A 409 -12.41 -10.62 11.25
N PHE A 410 -12.05 -11.81 11.70
CA PHE A 410 -12.51 -13.05 11.09
C PHE A 410 -13.99 -13.26 11.38
N ASP A 411 -14.77 -13.66 10.39
CA ASP A 411 -16.20 -13.91 10.57
C ASP A 411 -16.46 -15.07 11.55
N ALA A 412 -15.52 -16.00 11.67
CA ALA A 412 -15.56 -17.13 12.59
C ALA A 412 -15.19 -16.76 14.05
N ASP A 413 -14.68 -15.57 14.30
CA ASP A 413 -14.29 -15.13 15.64
C ASP A 413 -15.52 -14.79 16.48
N GLN A 414 -15.71 -15.54 17.55
CA GLN A 414 -16.83 -15.36 18.50
C GLN A 414 -16.45 -14.50 19.72
N ASP A 415 -15.15 -14.19 19.88
CA ASP A 415 -14.68 -13.42 21.02
C ASP A 415 -14.94 -11.92 20.79
N ASP A 416 -15.43 -11.24 21.84
CA ASP A 416 -15.54 -9.78 21.83
C ASP A 416 -14.16 -9.15 22.05
N LYS A 417 -13.64 -8.57 21.00
CA LYS A 417 -12.38 -7.83 21.00
C LYS A 417 -12.61 -6.37 20.67
N ALA A 418 -11.77 -5.51 21.18
CA ALA A 418 -11.82 -4.09 20.84
C ALA A 418 -11.59 -3.88 19.34
N GLN A 419 -12.35 -2.95 18.75
CA GLN A 419 -12.24 -2.61 17.34
C GLN A 419 -10.80 -2.26 16.94
N GLY A 420 -10.29 -2.86 15.89
CA GLY A 420 -8.91 -2.73 15.42
C GLY A 420 -7.88 -3.54 16.21
N GLN A 421 -8.32 -4.42 17.13
CA GLN A 421 -7.45 -5.34 17.88
C GLN A 421 -7.87 -6.81 17.69
N GLU A 422 -8.70 -7.09 16.70
CA GLU A 422 -9.26 -8.41 16.45
C GLU A 422 -8.26 -9.38 15.84
N SER A 423 -7.20 -8.87 15.23
CA SER A 423 -6.12 -9.68 14.65
C SER A 423 -4.74 -9.05 14.82
N MET A 424 -3.70 -9.83 14.52
CA MET A 424 -2.36 -9.28 14.23
C MET A 424 -2.42 -8.38 12.98
N PRO A 425 -1.38 -7.54 12.74
CA PRO A 425 -1.23 -6.86 11.46
C PRO A 425 -1.03 -7.85 10.31
N VAL A 426 -1.85 -7.73 9.26
CA VAL A 426 -1.92 -8.68 8.14
C VAL A 426 -1.52 -8.01 6.84
N ARG A 427 -0.65 -8.65 6.03
CA ARG A 427 -0.23 -8.16 4.71
C ARG A 427 -1.34 -8.28 3.69
N LEU A 428 -1.43 -7.31 2.78
CA LEU A 428 -2.22 -7.43 1.55
C LEU A 428 -1.33 -7.96 0.42
N ALA A 429 -1.71 -9.09 -0.19
CA ALA A 429 -1.12 -9.55 -1.43
C ALA A 429 -1.46 -8.57 -2.57
N LYS A 430 -0.47 -8.27 -3.41
CA LYS A 430 -0.62 -7.36 -4.55
C LYS A 430 -0.24 -8.09 -5.84
N PRO A 431 -0.93 -7.84 -6.97
CA PRO A 431 -0.57 -8.45 -8.25
C PRO A 431 0.84 -8.08 -8.72
N TYR A 432 1.30 -6.90 -8.34
CA TYR A 432 2.60 -6.34 -8.71
C TYR A 432 3.08 -5.36 -7.64
N GLY A 433 4.33 -5.47 -7.21
CA GLY A 433 4.86 -4.58 -6.17
C GLY A 433 6.37 -4.71 -5.97
N GLY A 434 6.98 -3.61 -5.55
CA GLY A 434 8.36 -3.46 -5.12
C GLY A 434 8.45 -2.31 -4.13
N ASP A 435 9.65 -1.71 -3.97
CA ASP A 435 9.90 -0.65 -3.00
C ASP A 435 9.27 0.69 -3.41
N VAL A 436 9.48 1.13 -4.67
CA VAL A 436 9.00 2.41 -5.22
C VAL A 436 7.97 2.24 -6.34
N TYR A 437 7.55 1.01 -6.64
CA TYR A 437 6.59 0.72 -7.72
C TYR A 437 5.61 -0.37 -7.33
N GLY A 438 4.47 -0.43 -8.02
CA GLY A 438 3.46 -1.46 -7.81
C GLY A 438 2.03 -1.00 -7.96
N ILE A 439 1.10 -1.92 -7.79
CA ILE A 439 -0.35 -1.67 -7.75
C ILE A 439 -0.78 -1.63 -6.28
N HIS A 440 -1.35 -0.51 -5.87
CA HIS A 440 -1.88 -0.35 -4.52
C HIS A 440 -3.27 0.27 -4.54
N PHE A 441 -4.25 -0.48 -4.03
CA PHE A 441 -5.60 0.00 -3.76
C PHE A 441 -5.87 -0.15 -2.27
N PRO A 442 -6.00 0.94 -1.51
CA PRO A 442 -6.28 0.86 -0.08
C PRO A 442 -7.65 0.22 0.17
N LEU A 443 -7.67 -0.77 1.06
CA LEU A 443 -8.91 -1.41 1.46
C LEU A 443 -9.72 -0.48 2.36
N ILE A 444 -11.03 -0.56 2.22
CA ILE A 444 -11.99 0.22 3.00
C ILE A 444 -12.42 -0.59 4.21
N GLN A 445 -12.71 0.08 5.32
CA GLN A 445 -13.25 -0.53 6.51
C GLN A 445 -14.57 -1.27 6.18
N GLY A 446 -14.71 -2.50 6.66
CA GLY A 446 -15.88 -3.35 6.41
C GLY A 446 -15.82 -4.16 5.12
N THR A 447 -14.81 -3.93 4.25
CA THR A 447 -14.61 -4.77 3.05
C THR A 447 -14.39 -6.22 3.45
N GLU A 448 -15.14 -7.12 2.82
CA GLU A 448 -14.93 -8.56 2.94
C GLU A 448 -13.66 -8.97 2.21
N VAL A 449 -12.85 -9.81 2.86
CA VAL A 449 -11.58 -10.27 2.34
C VAL A 449 -11.42 -11.78 2.53
N ALA A 450 -10.81 -12.42 1.54
CA ALA A 450 -10.35 -13.79 1.64
C ALA A 450 -8.95 -13.80 2.25
N ILE A 451 -8.80 -14.44 3.42
CA ILE A 451 -7.54 -14.62 4.12
C ILE A 451 -6.95 -15.96 3.73
N ALA A 452 -5.78 -15.96 3.18
CA ALA A 452 -4.99 -17.17 2.95
C ALA A 452 -3.86 -17.28 3.99
N PHE A 453 -3.23 -18.45 4.04
CA PHE A 453 -2.27 -18.79 5.08
C PHE A 453 -1.01 -19.38 4.46
N HIS A 454 0.16 -18.86 4.86
CA HIS A 454 1.43 -19.39 4.38
C HIS A 454 1.62 -20.85 4.84
N ASP A 455 1.82 -21.77 3.90
CA ASP A 455 1.89 -23.22 4.14
C ASP A 455 0.67 -23.83 4.86
N GLY A 456 -0.45 -23.11 4.87
CA GLY A 456 -1.64 -23.48 5.62
C GLY A 456 -1.52 -23.23 7.13
N ASP A 457 -0.48 -22.57 7.60
CA ASP A 457 -0.29 -22.28 9.03
C ASP A 457 -1.29 -21.23 9.51
N PRO A 458 -2.23 -21.59 10.42
CA PRO A 458 -3.26 -20.67 10.88
C PRO A 458 -2.72 -19.39 11.52
N ASP A 459 -1.49 -19.39 12.04
CA ASP A 459 -0.88 -18.22 12.67
C ASP A 459 -0.19 -17.26 11.67
N ARG A 460 -0.19 -17.57 10.36
CA ARG A 460 0.46 -16.75 9.33
C ARG A 460 -0.50 -16.32 8.22
N PRO A 461 -1.53 -15.53 8.57
CA PRO A 461 -2.52 -15.04 7.62
C PRO A 461 -1.95 -13.93 6.70
N TYR A 462 -2.50 -13.86 5.49
CA TYR A 462 -2.38 -12.71 4.62
C TYR A 462 -3.67 -12.50 3.82
N ILE A 463 -4.01 -11.26 3.51
CA ILE A 463 -5.15 -10.93 2.67
C ILE A 463 -4.80 -11.30 1.23
N ALA A 464 -5.47 -12.30 0.67
CA ALA A 464 -5.28 -12.73 -0.70
C ALA A 464 -6.05 -11.85 -1.68
N HIS A 465 -7.34 -11.61 -1.41
CA HIS A 465 -8.24 -10.86 -2.27
C HIS A 465 -9.29 -10.12 -1.45
N ALA A 466 -9.82 -9.02 -2.01
CA ALA A 466 -11.07 -8.43 -1.57
C ALA A 466 -12.23 -9.11 -2.32
N LEU A 467 -13.35 -9.28 -1.65
CA LEU A 467 -14.57 -9.87 -2.20
C LEU A 467 -15.73 -8.86 -2.13
N HIS A 468 -16.68 -9.00 -3.00
CA HIS A 468 -17.95 -8.27 -2.89
C HIS A 468 -18.98 -9.09 -2.09
N ASP A 469 -19.87 -8.40 -1.44
CA ASP A 469 -20.97 -8.98 -0.67
C ASP A 469 -22.27 -8.20 -0.90
N SER A 470 -23.35 -8.57 -0.22
CA SER A 470 -24.66 -7.89 -0.35
C SER A 470 -24.65 -6.42 0.12
N ARG A 471 -23.66 -6.01 0.94
CA ARG A 471 -23.47 -4.62 1.38
C ARG A 471 -22.54 -3.85 0.45
N HIS A 472 -21.66 -4.53 -0.23
CA HIS A 472 -20.65 -4.01 -1.14
C HIS A 472 -20.79 -4.70 -2.49
N VAL A 473 -21.91 -4.41 -3.18
CA VAL A 473 -22.25 -5.02 -4.47
C VAL A 473 -21.19 -4.62 -5.50
N ASP A 474 -20.82 -5.56 -6.37
CA ASP A 474 -19.91 -5.28 -7.48
C ASP A 474 -20.48 -4.14 -8.36
N HIS A 475 -19.60 -3.25 -8.78
CA HIS A 475 -19.96 -2.15 -9.69
C HIS A 475 -20.08 -2.59 -11.16
N VAL A 476 -19.69 -3.82 -11.47
CA VAL A 476 -19.95 -4.51 -12.74
C VAL A 476 -20.96 -5.63 -12.50
N THR A 477 -22.09 -5.56 -13.20
CA THR A 477 -23.21 -6.49 -13.05
C THR A 477 -23.73 -6.90 -14.44
N GLU A 478 -24.77 -7.69 -14.50
CA GLU A 478 -25.44 -8.05 -15.76
C GLU A 478 -25.75 -6.83 -16.65
N ALA A 479 -26.14 -5.71 -16.03
CA ALA A 479 -26.52 -4.49 -16.76
C ALA A 479 -25.35 -3.78 -17.46
N ASN A 480 -24.11 -4.14 -17.15
CA ASN A 480 -22.89 -3.49 -17.66
C ASN A 480 -21.68 -4.44 -17.73
N ASN A 481 -21.95 -5.70 -18.03
CA ASN A 481 -20.98 -6.80 -18.02
C ASN A 481 -19.87 -6.71 -19.08
N THR A 482 -19.98 -5.76 -20.01
CA THR A 482 -18.95 -5.45 -21.00
C THR A 482 -17.89 -4.46 -20.51
N ARG A 483 -17.96 -4.03 -19.23
CA ARG A 483 -17.07 -3.00 -18.67
C ARG A 483 -15.89 -3.57 -17.94
N ASN A 484 -14.73 -2.99 -18.23
CA ASN A 484 -13.53 -3.12 -17.40
C ASN A 484 -13.35 -1.82 -16.60
N VAL A 485 -13.32 -1.88 -15.27
CA VAL A 485 -13.39 -0.68 -14.44
C VAL A 485 -12.41 -0.73 -13.27
N ILE A 486 -11.61 0.32 -13.16
CA ILE A 486 -10.92 0.69 -11.91
C ILE A 486 -11.65 1.90 -11.34
N ARG A 487 -12.18 1.78 -10.13
CA ARG A 487 -12.96 2.84 -9.49
C ARG A 487 -12.59 2.97 -8.02
N THR A 488 -12.32 4.19 -7.57
CA THR A 488 -12.05 4.50 -6.15
C THR A 488 -13.33 4.94 -5.42
N PRO A 489 -13.34 4.96 -4.08
CA PRO A 489 -14.46 5.45 -3.29
C PRO A 489 -14.85 6.91 -3.62
N ALA A 490 -13.89 7.77 -3.96
CA ALA A 490 -14.11 9.13 -4.41
C ALA A 490 -14.60 9.23 -5.87
N ASN A 491 -14.96 8.11 -6.48
CA ASN A 491 -15.40 8.00 -7.87
C ASN A 491 -14.36 8.43 -8.93
N ASN A 492 -13.05 8.42 -8.57
CA ASN A 492 -12.01 8.44 -9.60
C ASN A 492 -12.07 7.12 -10.37
N LYS A 493 -12.06 7.16 -11.67
CA LYS A 493 -12.23 5.94 -12.45
C LYS A 493 -11.46 5.92 -13.76
N LEU A 494 -10.94 4.74 -14.08
CA LEU A 494 -10.59 4.33 -15.43
C LEU A 494 -11.61 3.28 -15.86
N ARG A 495 -12.37 3.56 -16.91
CA ARG A 495 -13.37 2.65 -17.46
C ARG A 495 -13.10 2.41 -18.94
N MET A 496 -13.13 1.16 -19.33
CA MET A 496 -13.14 0.71 -20.72
C MET A 496 -14.46 -0.02 -20.96
N GLU A 497 -15.18 0.38 -21.99
CA GLU A 497 -16.44 -0.21 -22.42
C GLU A 497 -16.18 -1.00 -23.72
N ASP A 498 -16.46 -2.30 -23.71
CA ASP A 498 -16.24 -3.19 -24.86
C ASP A 498 -17.54 -3.55 -25.59
N LYS A 499 -18.63 -2.82 -25.33
CA LYS A 499 -19.89 -3.04 -26.04
C LYS A 499 -19.71 -2.69 -27.52
N ARG A 500 -19.96 -3.65 -28.40
CA ARG A 500 -19.75 -3.52 -29.86
C ARG A 500 -20.41 -2.30 -30.43
N GLY A 501 -19.65 -1.45 -31.13
CA GLY A 501 -20.11 -0.20 -31.74
C GLY A 501 -20.29 0.94 -30.74
N GLU A 502 -19.98 0.71 -29.45
CA GLU A 502 -20.06 1.72 -28.40
C GLU A 502 -18.75 1.74 -27.54
N GLU A 503 -17.67 1.22 -28.13
CA GLU A 503 -16.39 1.11 -27.43
C GLU A 503 -15.86 2.48 -27.03
N HIS A 504 -15.43 2.60 -25.76
CA HIS A 504 -14.86 3.84 -25.29
C HIS A 504 -13.99 3.67 -24.01
N ILE A 505 -13.08 4.60 -23.83
CA ILE A 505 -12.28 4.72 -22.63
C ILE A 505 -12.61 6.03 -21.94
N LYS A 506 -12.79 5.99 -20.61
CA LYS A 506 -13.03 7.16 -19.78
C LYS A 506 -12.09 7.17 -18.58
N LEU A 507 -11.26 8.21 -18.48
CA LEU A 507 -10.52 8.56 -17.29
C LEU A 507 -11.17 9.79 -16.65
N SER A 508 -11.60 9.71 -15.39
CA SER A 508 -12.35 10.82 -14.78
C SER A 508 -12.23 10.90 -13.27
N THR A 509 -12.36 12.12 -12.75
CA THR A 509 -12.60 12.44 -11.34
C THR A 509 -13.83 13.35 -11.21
N GLU A 510 -14.51 13.30 -10.09
CA GLU A 510 -15.65 14.22 -9.81
C GLU A 510 -15.16 15.61 -9.38
N TYR A 511 -13.88 15.74 -8.99
CA TYR A 511 -13.32 17.03 -8.60
C TYR A 511 -13.29 18.03 -9.77
N GLY A 512 -13.61 19.30 -9.48
CA GLY A 512 -13.57 20.36 -10.48
C GLY A 512 -14.68 20.28 -11.54
N GLY A 513 -15.90 19.84 -11.16
CA GLY A 513 -17.04 19.74 -12.10
C GLY A 513 -16.90 18.57 -13.05
N LYS A 514 -16.28 17.49 -12.61
CA LYS A 514 -16.06 16.27 -13.37
C LYS A 514 -15.02 16.38 -14.47
N THR A 515 -13.77 16.56 -14.07
CA THR A 515 -12.66 16.51 -15.01
C THR A 515 -12.53 15.13 -15.63
N GLN A 516 -12.46 15.07 -16.97
CA GLN A 516 -12.47 13.81 -17.69
C GLN A 516 -11.74 13.85 -19.04
N LEU A 517 -11.16 12.72 -19.38
CA LEU A 517 -10.71 12.37 -20.72
C LEU A 517 -11.59 11.22 -21.23
N ASN A 518 -12.27 11.44 -22.34
CA ASN A 518 -13.09 10.44 -23.02
C ASN A 518 -12.49 10.14 -24.39
N LEU A 519 -12.44 8.86 -24.77
CA LEU A 519 -11.93 8.39 -26.06
C LEU A 519 -12.95 7.42 -26.67
N GLY A 520 -13.30 7.60 -27.93
CA GLY A 520 -14.19 6.72 -28.68
C GLY A 520 -15.67 7.17 -28.67
N HIS A 521 -16.58 6.24 -28.40
CA HIS A 521 -18.02 6.51 -28.38
C HIS A 521 -18.42 7.21 -27.07
N ASN A 522 -18.56 8.52 -27.11
CA ASN A 522 -18.88 9.32 -25.93
C ASN A 522 -20.37 9.32 -25.62
N VAL A 523 -20.72 9.00 -24.38
CA VAL A 523 -22.11 8.97 -23.91
C VAL A 523 -22.34 9.98 -22.78
N ASP A 524 -23.59 10.40 -22.62
CA ASP A 524 -24.08 11.23 -21.52
C ASP A 524 -24.34 10.39 -20.23
N ALA A 525 -25.00 10.98 -19.24
CA ALA A 525 -25.35 10.29 -17.99
C ALA A 525 -26.45 9.24 -18.22
N GLY A 526 -27.33 9.43 -19.21
CA GLY A 526 -28.38 8.52 -19.61
C GLY A 526 -27.92 7.37 -20.51
N ARG A 527 -26.61 7.35 -20.89
CA ARG A 527 -26.01 6.43 -21.85
C ARG A 527 -26.36 6.70 -23.30
N GLU A 528 -26.98 7.85 -23.60
CA GLU A 528 -27.24 8.27 -24.96
C GLU A 528 -25.97 8.82 -25.60
N LYS A 529 -25.81 8.60 -26.89
CA LYS A 529 -24.66 9.07 -27.67
C LYS A 529 -24.57 10.60 -27.62
N ARG A 530 -23.45 11.12 -27.16
CA ARG A 530 -23.13 12.54 -27.03
C ARG A 530 -22.11 13.02 -28.08
N GLY A 531 -21.33 12.12 -28.61
CA GLY A 531 -20.31 12.41 -29.60
C GLY A 531 -19.34 11.24 -29.83
N GLU A 532 -18.36 11.45 -30.67
CA GLU A 532 -17.30 10.48 -31.01
C GLU A 532 -15.95 11.18 -31.01
N GLY A 533 -14.89 10.42 -30.76
CA GLY A 533 -13.51 10.88 -30.75
C GLY A 533 -12.95 11.14 -29.35
N ALA A 534 -12.07 12.14 -29.24
CA ALA A 534 -11.38 12.47 -27.99
C ALA A 534 -11.91 13.78 -27.41
N GLU A 535 -12.24 13.77 -26.12
CA GLU A 535 -12.67 14.96 -25.37
C GLU A 535 -11.89 15.08 -24.05
N LEU A 536 -11.18 16.20 -23.88
CA LEU A 536 -10.64 16.63 -22.58
C LEU A 536 -11.52 17.74 -22.03
N ARG A 537 -12.11 17.53 -20.85
CA ARG A 537 -13.10 18.43 -20.27
C ARG A 537 -12.92 18.64 -18.78
N THR A 538 -13.07 19.90 -18.33
CA THR A 538 -13.10 20.30 -16.92
C THR A 538 -13.79 21.66 -16.78
N ASP A 539 -14.37 21.95 -15.61
CA ASP A 539 -14.86 23.28 -15.26
C ASP A 539 -13.75 24.16 -14.63
N LYS A 540 -12.54 23.63 -14.52
CA LYS A 540 -11.34 24.34 -14.04
C LYS A 540 -10.41 24.66 -15.23
N TRP A 541 -9.13 24.83 -14.98
CA TRP A 541 -8.16 25.18 -16.00
C TRP A 541 -7.63 23.95 -16.75
N VAL A 542 -7.38 24.14 -18.05
CA VAL A 542 -6.60 23.20 -18.84
C VAL A 542 -5.32 23.89 -19.27
N THR A 543 -4.18 23.24 -19.07
CA THR A 543 -2.88 23.70 -19.56
C THR A 543 -2.28 22.61 -20.45
N ILE A 544 -1.88 22.99 -21.68
CA ILE A 544 -1.17 22.12 -22.61
C ILE A 544 0.23 22.70 -22.76
N ARG A 545 1.27 21.96 -22.41
CA ARG A 545 2.67 22.34 -22.55
C ARG A 545 3.47 21.27 -23.24
N GLY A 546 4.21 21.67 -24.27
CA GLY A 546 5.24 20.84 -24.89
C GLY A 546 6.56 21.60 -24.90
N GLY A 547 7.57 21.19 -24.15
CA GLY A 547 8.86 21.89 -24.06
C GLY A 547 9.60 21.95 -25.40
N ALA A 548 9.41 21.00 -26.28
CA ALA A 548 9.94 20.97 -27.63
C ALA A 548 9.06 21.69 -28.67
N GLY A 549 7.78 21.96 -28.34
CA GLY A 549 6.80 22.59 -29.21
C GLY A 549 5.43 21.96 -29.08
N VAL A 550 4.41 22.62 -29.62
CA VAL A 550 3.03 22.13 -29.67
C VAL A 550 2.49 22.23 -31.08
N PHE A 551 2.01 21.15 -31.64
CA PHE A 551 1.34 21.08 -32.93
C PHE A 551 -0.11 20.69 -32.71
N ILE A 552 -1.04 21.55 -33.18
CA ILE A 552 -2.48 21.30 -33.16
C ILE A 552 -3.00 21.39 -34.59
N THR A 553 -3.54 20.31 -35.10
CA THR A 553 -3.99 20.23 -36.46
C THR A 553 -5.37 19.55 -36.57
N ALA A 554 -6.10 19.91 -37.60
CA ALA A 554 -7.30 19.20 -38.08
C ALA A 554 -7.01 18.42 -39.37
N ASP A 555 -5.76 18.33 -39.81
CA ASP A 555 -5.36 17.49 -40.94
C ASP A 555 -5.59 16.01 -40.61
N PRO A 556 -6.27 15.22 -41.43
CA PRO A 556 -6.59 13.82 -41.10
C PRO A 556 -5.35 12.92 -41.24
N GLN A 557 -5.19 12.01 -40.27
CA GLN A 557 -4.30 10.83 -40.33
C GLN A 557 -5.15 9.57 -40.31
N SER A 558 -5.37 8.94 -41.45
CA SER A 558 -6.16 7.73 -41.55
C SER A 558 -5.56 6.60 -40.72
N SER A 559 -6.38 5.92 -39.90
CA SER A 559 -6.00 4.81 -39.03
C SER A 559 -4.85 5.13 -38.07
N ALA A 560 -4.61 6.41 -37.76
CA ALA A 560 -3.50 6.88 -36.91
C ALA A 560 -2.12 6.32 -37.32
N SER A 561 -1.89 6.14 -38.64
CA SER A 561 -0.72 5.43 -39.17
C SER A 561 0.45 6.33 -39.60
N GLY A 562 0.34 7.64 -39.41
CA GLY A 562 1.40 8.61 -39.71
C GLY A 562 2.48 8.74 -38.62
N ILE A 563 3.52 9.51 -38.93
CA ILE A 563 4.43 9.94 -37.89
C ILE A 563 3.76 10.98 -36.98
N MET A 564 4.13 11.01 -35.70
CA MET A 564 3.48 11.86 -34.69
C MET A 564 3.49 13.37 -35.09
N LEU A 565 4.59 13.86 -35.69
CA LEU A 565 4.74 15.24 -36.16
C LEU A 565 4.61 15.31 -37.68
N GLU A 566 3.59 14.75 -38.28
CA GLU A 566 3.30 14.93 -39.71
C GLU A 566 2.78 16.34 -39.93
N MET A 567 3.67 17.21 -40.48
CA MET A 567 3.46 18.64 -40.64
C MET A 567 3.45 19.07 -42.10
N SER A 568 3.56 18.16 -43.05
CA SER A 568 3.74 18.47 -44.46
C SER A 568 2.65 19.39 -45.04
N ALA A 569 1.39 19.19 -44.66
CA ALA A 569 0.27 20.01 -45.06
C ALA A 569 0.42 21.47 -44.55
N ALA A 570 0.68 21.64 -43.27
CA ALA A 570 0.87 22.95 -42.64
C ALA A 570 2.10 23.69 -43.22
N LEU A 571 3.21 22.98 -43.38
CA LEU A 571 4.45 23.56 -43.98
C LEU A 571 4.25 23.98 -45.44
N SER A 572 3.50 23.17 -46.22
CA SER A 572 3.16 23.51 -47.59
C SER A 572 2.35 24.82 -47.69
N GLN A 573 1.37 25.02 -46.81
CA GLN A 573 0.59 26.26 -46.74
C GLN A 573 1.46 27.45 -46.35
N LEU A 574 2.36 27.31 -45.41
CA LEU A 574 3.28 28.37 -45.02
C LEU A 574 4.28 28.71 -46.14
N GLN A 575 4.75 27.73 -46.88
CA GLN A 575 5.60 27.91 -48.04
C GLN A 575 4.86 28.66 -49.19
N GLN A 576 3.60 28.33 -49.44
CA GLN A 576 2.74 29.03 -50.37
C GLN A 576 2.53 30.50 -49.98
N ALA A 577 2.27 30.77 -48.70
CA ALA A 577 2.14 32.12 -48.15
C ALA A 577 3.45 32.90 -48.29
N GLN A 578 4.60 32.27 -48.05
CA GLN A 578 5.89 32.88 -48.25
C GLN A 578 6.12 33.22 -49.73
N SER A 579 5.84 32.32 -50.67
CA SER A 579 6.02 32.57 -52.11
C SER A 579 5.14 33.72 -52.59
N LEU A 580 3.90 33.84 -52.07
CA LEU A 580 3.00 34.95 -52.33
C LEU A 580 3.59 36.27 -51.80
N ALA A 581 4.11 36.29 -50.60
CA ALA A 581 4.72 37.46 -49.99
C ALA A 581 5.98 37.90 -50.80
N GLU A 582 6.79 36.95 -51.28
CA GLU A 582 7.94 37.23 -52.15
C GLU A 582 7.51 37.84 -53.45
N ALA A 583 6.48 37.35 -54.12
CA ALA A 583 5.98 37.89 -55.36
C ALA A 583 5.43 39.33 -55.21
N LEU A 584 4.71 39.59 -54.09
CA LEU A 584 4.22 40.94 -53.80
C LEU A 584 5.37 41.90 -53.45
N SER A 585 6.37 41.43 -52.69
CA SER A 585 7.57 42.20 -52.35
C SER A 585 8.33 42.59 -53.58
N SER A 586 8.60 41.69 -54.51
CA SER A 586 9.24 42.00 -55.80
C SER A 586 8.49 43.04 -56.61
N ALA A 587 7.15 42.98 -56.65
CA ALA A 587 6.35 44.02 -57.31
C ALA A 587 6.43 45.39 -56.60
N ALA A 588 6.47 45.38 -55.27
CA ALA A 588 6.64 46.60 -54.47
C ALA A 588 8.02 47.24 -54.67
N GLU A 589 9.08 46.42 -54.74
CA GLU A 589 10.43 46.86 -55.01
C GLU A 589 10.55 47.59 -56.34
N THR A 590 9.93 47.04 -57.42
CA THR A 590 9.86 47.64 -58.72
C THR A 590 9.15 49.01 -58.70
N ALA A 591 8.19 49.19 -57.85
CA ALA A 591 7.45 50.45 -57.63
C ALA A 591 8.16 51.38 -56.60
N LYS A 592 9.30 50.98 -56.05
CA LYS A 592 10.04 51.72 -55.03
C LYS A 592 9.22 51.88 -53.69
N ALA A 593 8.31 50.96 -53.44
CA ALA A 593 7.60 50.88 -52.20
C ALA A 593 8.44 50.10 -51.18
N GLU A 594 8.13 50.26 -49.88
CA GLU A 594 8.81 49.52 -48.79
C GLU A 594 8.52 48.01 -48.83
N LEU A 595 9.51 47.20 -48.50
CA LEU A 595 9.44 45.75 -48.52
C LEU A 595 9.12 45.21 -47.13
N GLY A 596 8.35 44.11 -47.06
CA GLY A 596 8.19 43.35 -45.84
C GLY A 596 9.46 42.58 -45.47
N ASP A 597 9.68 42.31 -44.18
CA ASP A 597 10.80 41.51 -43.67
C ASP A 597 10.59 40.00 -43.97
N LEU A 598 11.02 39.61 -45.17
CA LEU A 598 10.95 38.22 -45.65
C LEU A 598 12.03 37.33 -45.04
N GLN A 599 13.16 37.91 -44.57
CA GLN A 599 14.26 37.13 -44.02
C GLN A 599 13.87 36.51 -42.69
N THR A 600 13.31 37.30 -41.78
CA THR A 600 12.77 36.81 -40.50
C THR A 600 11.66 35.78 -40.68
N GLN A 601 10.80 36.00 -41.70
CA GLN A 601 9.74 35.04 -42.04
C GLN A 601 10.30 33.70 -42.53
N LYS A 602 11.34 33.70 -43.36
CA LYS A 602 12.03 32.49 -43.80
C LYS A 602 12.71 31.77 -42.65
N ALA A 603 13.37 32.50 -41.76
CA ALA A 603 14.04 31.97 -40.59
C ALA A 603 13.03 31.32 -39.63
N LEU A 604 11.87 31.93 -39.39
CA LEU A 604 10.81 31.32 -38.60
C LEU A 604 10.36 29.97 -39.17
N LEU A 605 10.15 29.87 -40.46
CA LEU A 605 9.74 28.66 -41.14
C LEU A 605 10.82 27.57 -41.11
N SER A 606 12.08 27.89 -41.47
CA SER A 606 13.17 26.92 -41.59
C SER A 606 13.74 26.49 -40.25
N ASP A 607 13.90 27.43 -39.33
CA ASP A 607 14.67 27.25 -38.10
C ASP A 607 13.84 26.90 -36.89
N ALA A 608 12.54 27.18 -36.89
CA ALA A 608 11.65 26.91 -35.76
C ALA A 608 10.50 25.97 -36.11
N LEU A 609 9.74 26.23 -37.16
CA LEU A 609 8.49 25.49 -37.42
C LEU A 609 8.73 24.16 -38.13
N THR A 610 9.70 24.07 -39.05
CA THR A 610 10.02 22.80 -39.73
C THR A 610 10.46 21.76 -38.70
N GLU A 611 9.72 20.66 -38.56
CA GLU A 611 9.93 19.60 -37.57
C GLU A 611 9.95 20.08 -36.11
N LEU A 612 9.40 21.27 -35.84
CA LEU A 612 9.45 21.94 -34.52
C LEU A 612 10.86 21.91 -33.89
N LYS A 613 11.84 22.35 -34.67
CA LYS A 613 13.27 22.39 -34.22
C LYS A 613 13.51 23.31 -33.03
N LYS A 614 12.59 24.25 -32.80
CA LYS A 614 12.57 25.12 -31.62
C LYS A 614 11.16 25.08 -30.99
N SER A 615 11.07 25.46 -29.71
CA SER A 615 9.79 25.53 -29.01
C SER A 615 8.84 26.53 -29.65
N ALA A 616 7.98 26.07 -30.55
CA ALA A 616 6.98 26.85 -31.25
C ALA A 616 5.58 26.25 -31.08
N LEU A 617 4.54 27.06 -31.25
CA LEU A 617 3.16 26.63 -31.38
C LEU A 617 2.74 26.78 -32.86
N LEU A 618 2.37 25.67 -33.49
CA LEU A 618 1.81 25.63 -34.84
C LEU A 618 0.34 25.20 -34.76
N LEU A 619 -0.52 25.99 -35.40
CA LEU A 619 -1.93 25.71 -35.61
C LEU A 619 -2.21 25.55 -37.09
N SER A 620 -2.85 24.45 -37.50
CA SER A 620 -3.18 24.14 -38.90
C SER A 620 -4.57 23.51 -39.03
N ALA A 621 -5.28 23.92 -40.09
CA ALA A 621 -6.54 23.27 -40.43
C ALA A 621 -6.84 23.47 -41.95
N PRO A 622 -7.28 22.41 -42.66
CA PRO A 622 -7.57 22.49 -44.10
C PRO A 622 -8.74 23.40 -44.43
N GLU A 623 -9.78 23.47 -43.61
CA GLU A 623 -11.01 24.22 -43.87
C GLU A 623 -11.07 25.60 -43.19
N GLY A 624 -10.07 25.92 -42.34
CA GLY A 624 -9.98 27.23 -41.71
C GLY A 624 -9.85 27.22 -40.18
N ILE A 625 -9.41 28.33 -39.64
CA ILE A 625 -9.22 28.59 -38.21
C ILE A 625 -10.06 29.80 -37.83
N ALA A 626 -11.01 29.65 -36.88
CA ALA A 626 -11.78 30.75 -36.31
C ALA A 626 -11.35 31.05 -34.88
N GLN A 627 -11.08 32.31 -34.58
CA GLN A 627 -10.85 32.82 -33.24
C GLN A 627 -11.95 33.79 -32.86
N THR A 628 -12.67 33.54 -31.80
CA THR A 628 -13.79 34.37 -31.38
C THR A 628 -13.83 34.56 -29.86
N THR A 629 -14.16 35.74 -29.39
CA THR A 629 -14.34 36.04 -27.98
C THR A 629 -15.36 37.15 -27.80
N PRO A 630 -16.22 37.11 -26.77
CA PRO A 630 -17.16 38.22 -26.50
C PRO A 630 -16.48 39.44 -25.87
N LYS A 631 -15.17 39.35 -25.58
CA LYS A 631 -14.37 40.45 -24.97
C LYS A 631 -13.27 40.89 -25.93
N SER A 632 -12.02 40.84 -25.51
CA SER A 632 -10.87 41.34 -26.28
C SER A 632 -10.03 40.20 -26.82
N LEU A 633 -9.55 40.31 -28.05
CA LEU A 633 -8.48 39.53 -28.63
C LEU A 633 -7.24 40.41 -28.76
N GLN A 634 -6.13 39.96 -28.18
CA GLN A 634 -4.85 40.65 -28.25
C GLN A 634 -3.86 39.75 -29.00
N LEU A 635 -3.22 40.33 -30.02
CA LEU A 635 -2.08 39.72 -30.73
C LEU A 635 -0.85 40.58 -30.42
N SER A 636 0.19 39.96 -29.91
CA SER A 636 1.45 40.62 -29.54
C SER A 636 2.63 39.73 -29.88
N ALA A 637 3.63 40.29 -30.50
CA ALA A 637 4.90 39.62 -30.77
C ALA A 637 6.06 40.54 -30.39
N GLY A 638 7.13 39.96 -29.87
CA GLY A 638 8.36 40.69 -29.54
C GLY A 638 9.16 41.16 -30.78
N GLU A 639 8.92 40.52 -31.93
CA GLU A 639 9.53 40.84 -33.19
C GLU A 639 8.46 41.23 -34.23
N ASN A 640 8.04 40.35 -35.09
CA ASN A 640 7.19 40.65 -36.24
C ASN A 640 5.80 39.98 -36.11
N ILE A 641 4.75 40.68 -36.56
CA ILE A 641 3.43 40.09 -36.88
C ILE A 641 3.31 40.12 -38.40
N VAL A 642 3.25 38.95 -38.99
CA VAL A 642 3.10 38.79 -40.47
C VAL A 642 1.73 38.17 -40.76
N ALA A 643 0.96 38.84 -41.59
CA ALA A 643 -0.33 38.35 -42.10
C ALA A 643 -0.27 38.28 -43.64
N THR A 644 -0.41 37.06 -44.17
CA THR A 644 -0.44 36.82 -45.62
C THR A 644 -1.76 36.13 -45.96
N SER A 645 -2.48 36.65 -46.94
CA SER A 645 -3.74 36.12 -47.43
C SER A 645 -3.70 35.90 -48.93
N GLY A 646 -4.11 34.72 -49.39
CA GLY A 646 -4.29 34.45 -50.82
C GLY A 646 -5.52 35.11 -51.44
N GLY A 647 -6.43 35.62 -50.62
CA GLY A 647 -7.61 36.35 -50.99
C GLY A 647 -7.66 37.75 -50.38
N ASN A 648 -8.70 38.06 -49.64
CA ASN A 648 -8.93 39.37 -49.03
C ASN A 648 -8.44 39.39 -47.58
N THR A 649 -8.06 40.55 -47.11
CA THR A 649 -7.91 40.85 -45.68
C THR A 649 -8.82 42.00 -45.31
N ASP A 650 -9.83 41.79 -44.50
CA ASP A 650 -10.89 42.73 -44.18
C ASP A 650 -10.84 43.13 -42.70
N PHE A 651 -10.82 44.40 -42.40
CA PHE A 651 -10.96 44.95 -41.05
C PHE A 651 -12.28 45.71 -40.95
N SER A 652 -13.26 45.13 -40.27
CA SER A 652 -14.55 45.75 -39.99
C SER A 652 -14.66 46.14 -38.53
N VAL A 653 -14.68 47.41 -38.23
CA VAL A 653 -14.70 47.90 -36.85
C VAL A 653 -15.81 48.89 -36.59
N MET A 654 -16.58 48.71 -35.52
CA MET A 654 -17.71 49.58 -35.21
C MET A 654 -17.30 51.00 -34.79
N LYS A 655 -16.18 51.14 -34.12
CA LYS A 655 -15.78 52.46 -33.58
C LYS A 655 -14.58 53.09 -34.31
N LYS A 656 -13.40 52.59 -34.13
CA LYS A 656 -12.20 53.19 -34.73
C LYS A 656 -11.14 52.13 -35.04
N LEU A 657 -10.50 52.27 -36.16
CA LEU A 657 -9.27 51.57 -36.49
C LEU A 657 -8.11 52.57 -36.28
N THR A 658 -7.12 52.25 -35.53
CA THR A 658 -5.89 53.05 -35.31
C THR A 658 -4.70 52.23 -35.77
N VAL A 659 -3.85 52.79 -36.59
CA VAL A 659 -2.60 52.25 -37.05
C VAL A 659 -1.54 53.25 -36.69
N ALA A 660 -0.52 52.83 -35.93
CA ALA A 660 0.62 53.64 -35.54
C ALA A 660 1.91 52.84 -35.79
N ALA A 661 2.90 53.45 -36.36
CA ALA A 661 4.23 52.87 -36.61
C ALA A 661 5.29 53.82 -36.10
N GLY A 662 6.38 53.35 -35.51
CA GLY A 662 7.49 54.13 -35.01
C GLY A 662 8.26 54.83 -36.15
N GLU A 663 8.41 54.12 -37.22
CA GLU A 663 9.21 54.60 -38.35
C GLU A 663 8.33 54.98 -39.53
N ARG A 664 7.58 54.07 -40.09
CA ARG A 664 6.94 54.28 -41.40
C ARG A 664 5.68 53.44 -41.59
N ILE A 665 4.72 53.95 -42.30
CA ILE A 665 3.56 53.23 -42.83
C ILE A 665 3.64 53.26 -44.34
N SER A 666 3.74 52.12 -45.01
CA SER A 666 3.75 51.97 -46.46
C SER A 666 2.48 51.23 -46.89
N LEU A 667 1.79 51.81 -47.89
CA LEU A 667 0.60 51.21 -48.50
C LEU A 667 0.83 51.07 -50.01
N TYR A 668 0.91 49.85 -50.51
CA TYR A 668 1.14 49.53 -51.91
C TYR A 668 -0.04 48.72 -52.48
N ALA A 669 -0.52 49.15 -53.63
CA ALA A 669 -1.56 48.43 -54.39
C ALA A 669 -1.16 48.28 -55.85
N GLN A 670 -0.88 47.07 -56.30
CA GLN A 670 -0.35 46.81 -57.65
C GLN A 670 -1.33 47.07 -58.77
N LYS A 671 -2.65 46.79 -58.60
CA LYS A 671 -3.58 46.88 -59.79
C LYS A 671 -4.69 47.93 -59.67
N LEU A 672 -5.42 47.96 -58.58
CA LEU A 672 -6.63 48.73 -58.46
C LEU A 672 -6.54 50.01 -57.66
N GLY A 673 -5.38 50.30 -57.14
CA GLY A 673 -5.05 51.53 -56.43
C GLY A 673 -5.58 51.58 -54.98
N ILE A 674 -5.46 52.70 -54.36
CA ILE A 674 -5.82 53.00 -52.96
C ILE A 674 -7.00 53.96 -52.98
N LYS A 675 -8.09 53.71 -52.27
CA LYS A 675 -9.25 54.56 -52.10
C LYS A 675 -9.42 54.93 -50.60
N LEU A 676 -9.47 56.28 -50.38
CA LEU A 676 -9.72 56.82 -49.06
C LEU A 676 -11.05 57.59 -49.06
N PHE A 677 -12.04 57.15 -48.33
CA PHE A 677 -13.37 57.77 -48.24
C PHE A 677 -13.73 58.08 -46.78
N ALA A 678 -14.19 59.28 -46.52
CA ALA A 678 -14.88 59.65 -45.30
C ALA A 678 -16.31 60.11 -45.65
N SER A 679 -17.32 59.44 -45.19
CA SER A 679 -18.73 59.74 -45.55
C SER A 679 -19.23 61.06 -44.91
N LYS A 680 -18.90 61.32 -43.65
CA LYS A 680 -19.41 62.50 -42.94
C LYS A 680 -18.32 63.31 -42.21
N GLY A 681 -17.12 62.85 -42.09
CA GLY A 681 -16.00 63.50 -41.43
C GLY A 681 -15.02 64.07 -42.41
N LYS A 682 -14.03 64.76 -41.94
CA LYS A 682 -12.93 65.29 -42.79
C LYS A 682 -11.88 64.23 -43.03
N VAL A 683 -11.21 64.29 -44.12
CA VAL A 683 -9.94 63.58 -44.34
C VAL A 683 -8.81 64.58 -44.06
N GLU A 684 -7.94 64.22 -43.07
CA GLU A 684 -6.78 65.05 -42.78
C GLU A 684 -5.49 64.35 -43.15
N ILE A 685 -4.66 64.90 -43.96
CA ILE A 685 -3.34 64.43 -44.35
C ILE A 685 -2.32 65.49 -43.95
N LYS A 686 -1.38 65.19 -43.04
CA LYS A 686 -0.45 66.14 -42.46
C LYS A 686 0.94 65.56 -42.47
N ALA A 687 1.93 66.32 -42.98
CA ALA A 687 3.35 66.04 -42.70
C ALA A 687 3.87 67.11 -41.73
N GLN A 688 4.19 66.76 -40.52
CA GLN A 688 4.46 67.72 -39.41
C GLN A 688 5.92 68.22 -39.42
N GLY A 689 6.89 67.40 -39.84
CA GLY A 689 8.30 67.78 -39.76
C GLY A 689 9.01 67.78 -41.09
N ASP A 690 8.33 67.37 -42.19
CA ASP A 690 8.97 67.29 -43.51
C ASP A 690 7.95 67.60 -44.62
N GLU A 691 8.37 67.44 -45.87
CA GLU A 691 7.58 67.73 -47.03
C GLU A 691 6.46 66.67 -47.29
N MET A 692 5.42 67.11 -48.00
CA MET A 692 4.39 66.26 -48.56
C MET A 692 4.46 66.30 -50.08
N THR A 693 4.66 65.16 -50.75
CA THR A 693 4.68 65.01 -52.17
C THR A 693 3.42 64.31 -52.70
N LEU A 694 2.81 64.87 -53.71
CA LEU A 694 1.68 64.26 -54.44
C LEU A 694 2.03 64.16 -55.91
N ASP A 695 2.38 63.00 -56.35
CA ASP A 695 2.82 62.77 -57.72
C ASP A 695 1.87 61.84 -58.50
N ALA A 696 1.57 62.15 -59.74
CA ALA A 696 0.79 61.28 -60.61
C ALA A 696 1.40 61.30 -62.04
N LEU A 697 1.48 60.07 -62.60
CA LEU A 697 1.86 59.98 -64.03
C LEU A 697 0.87 60.69 -64.98
N LYS A 698 -0.40 60.70 -64.59
CA LYS A 698 -1.46 61.35 -65.37
C LYS A 698 -1.98 62.61 -64.63
N ASP A 699 -3.23 62.84 -64.64
CA ASP A 699 -3.87 64.04 -64.07
C ASP A 699 -3.95 63.96 -62.55
N ILE A 700 -3.72 65.08 -61.86
CA ILE A 700 -4.11 65.34 -60.52
C ILE A 700 -5.31 66.27 -60.58
N ARG A 701 -6.46 65.85 -60.04
CA ARG A 701 -7.70 66.66 -59.93
C ARG A 701 -8.01 66.98 -58.47
N ILE A 702 -8.04 68.27 -58.16
CA ILE A 702 -8.41 68.81 -56.89
C ILE A 702 -9.66 69.69 -57.08
N SER A 703 -10.80 69.35 -56.45
CA SER A 703 -12.02 70.08 -56.62
C SER A 703 -12.82 70.16 -55.30
N SER A 704 -13.55 71.18 -55.09
CA SER A 704 -14.50 71.35 -54.00
C SER A 704 -15.84 71.75 -54.61
N SER A 705 -16.91 70.98 -54.32
CA SER A 705 -18.21 71.15 -54.89
C SER A 705 -18.99 72.39 -54.34
N GLU A 706 -18.86 72.58 -53.01
CA GLU A 706 -19.61 73.60 -52.28
C GLU A 706 -18.74 74.58 -51.50
N GLY A 707 -17.47 74.35 -51.40
CA GLY A 707 -16.60 75.19 -50.60
C GLY A 707 -15.47 75.83 -51.40
N LYS A 708 -14.37 76.10 -50.73
CA LYS A 708 -13.20 76.75 -51.32
C LYS A 708 -12.03 75.78 -51.38
N ILE A 709 -11.13 75.95 -52.33
CA ILE A 709 -9.82 75.42 -52.32
C ILE A 709 -8.91 76.58 -51.87
N ILE A 710 -8.18 76.35 -50.77
CA ILE A 710 -7.22 77.34 -50.24
C ILE A 710 -5.83 76.67 -50.34
N ILE A 711 -4.94 77.29 -51.06
CA ILE A 711 -3.55 76.96 -51.19
C ILE A 711 -2.76 78.12 -50.60
N SER A 712 -2.02 77.85 -49.58
CA SER A 712 -1.20 78.85 -48.87
C SER A 712 0.21 78.36 -48.61
N ALA A 713 1.21 79.11 -48.68
CA ALA A 713 2.56 78.82 -48.34
C ALA A 713 3.19 80.02 -47.60
N LYS A 714 4.06 79.76 -46.64
CA LYS A 714 4.78 80.81 -45.91
C LYS A 714 5.77 81.56 -46.85
N LYS A 715 6.42 80.77 -47.73
CA LYS A 715 7.46 81.35 -48.65
C LYS A 715 6.86 81.69 -49.96
N GLU A 716 6.50 80.72 -50.78
CA GLU A 716 5.98 80.98 -52.16
C GLU A 716 5.06 79.81 -52.59
N ILE A 717 4.21 80.13 -53.51
CA ILE A 717 3.41 79.18 -54.34
C ILE A 717 3.87 79.35 -55.82
N ILE A 718 4.25 78.25 -56.37
CA ILE A 718 4.58 78.21 -57.82
C ILE A 718 3.61 77.24 -58.54
N LEU A 719 2.94 77.75 -59.54
CA LEU A 719 2.15 76.92 -60.48
C LEU A 719 2.88 77.08 -61.90
N THR A 720 3.41 75.92 -62.34
CA THR A 720 4.22 75.95 -63.56
C THR A 720 3.77 74.87 -64.54
N SER A 721 3.88 75.18 -65.87
CA SER A 721 3.68 74.19 -66.94
C SER A 721 4.37 74.73 -68.22
N GLY A 722 5.23 73.85 -68.84
CA GLY A 722 5.85 74.21 -70.12
C GLY A 722 6.76 75.45 -70.06
N GLY A 723 7.30 75.83 -68.89
CA GLY A 723 8.12 77.04 -68.73
C GLY A 723 7.30 78.26 -68.31
N GLY A 724 6.02 78.28 -68.49
CA GLY A 724 5.14 79.30 -67.97
C GLY A 724 4.80 79.09 -66.51
N TYR A 725 4.67 80.16 -65.71
CA TYR A 725 4.35 79.98 -64.23
C TYR A 725 3.56 81.16 -63.71
N ILE A 726 2.84 80.86 -62.58
CA ILE A 726 2.33 81.89 -61.70
C ILE A 726 3.09 81.66 -60.35
N ARG A 727 3.78 82.66 -59.88
CA ARG A 727 4.49 82.63 -58.62
C ARG A 727 3.85 83.67 -57.67
N ILE A 728 3.55 83.25 -56.49
CA ILE A 728 3.01 84.16 -55.45
C ILE A 728 3.99 84.15 -54.30
N ALA A 729 4.69 85.22 -54.07
CA ALA A 729 5.70 85.41 -53.06
C ALA A 729 5.81 86.88 -52.62
N ASP A 730 6.13 87.06 -51.33
CA ASP A 730 6.41 88.40 -50.73
C ASP A 730 5.36 89.49 -51.12
N GLY A 731 4.05 89.10 -51.12
CA GLY A 731 2.98 90.02 -51.43
C GLY A 731 2.83 90.33 -52.91
N THR A 732 3.58 89.70 -53.78
CA THR A 732 3.60 89.89 -55.18
C THR A 732 3.04 88.71 -55.94
N VAL A 733 2.21 88.88 -56.93
CA VAL A 733 1.80 87.87 -57.90
C VAL A 733 2.51 88.10 -59.19
N GLU A 734 3.37 87.24 -59.61
CA GLU A 734 4.14 87.29 -60.87
C GLU A 734 3.57 86.24 -61.83
N CYS A 735 3.19 86.66 -62.99
CA CYS A 735 2.76 85.77 -64.10
C CYS A 735 3.76 86.02 -65.28
N ALA A 736 4.45 84.91 -65.65
CA ALA A 736 5.45 85.01 -66.74
C ALA A 736 5.35 83.78 -67.67
N ALA A 737 5.65 83.92 -68.93
CA ALA A 737 5.70 82.84 -69.88
C ALA A 737 6.79 83.11 -70.96
N PRO A 738 7.45 82.03 -71.45
CA PRO A 738 8.49 82.19 -72.45
C PRO A 738 7.94 82.73 -73.79
N ASP A 739 6.64 82.57 -74.09
CA ASP A 739 6.05 82.97 -75.37
C ASP A 739 5.08 84.15 -75.14
N LYS A 740 3.88 83.97 -74.58
CA LYS A 740 2.89 85.02 -74.36
C LYS A 740 1.98 84.73 -73.12
N ILE A 741 1.54 85.81 -72.53
CA ILE A 741 0.50 85.81 -71.51
C ILE A 741 -0.79 86.25 -72.18
N ILE A 742 -1.90 85.48 -72.13
CA ILE A 742 -3.20 85.82 -72.68
C ILE A 742 -4.18 85.97 -71.50
N GLU A 743 -4.65 87.15 -71.27
CA GLU A 743 -5.67 87.46 -70.31
C GLU A 743 -7.00 87.74 -71.02
N ARG A 744 -8.08 87.08 -70.68
CA ARG A 744 -9.39 87.28 -71.24
C ARG A 744 -10.39 87.61 -70.15
N GLY A 745 -11.06 88.72 -70.15
CA GLY A 745 -12.08 89.16 -69.21
C GLY A 745 -12.97 90.19 -69.86
N ALA A 746 -14.28 90.24 -69.55
CA ALA A 746 -15.21 91.30 -70.05
C ALA A 746 -14.88 92.67 -69.49
N VAL A 747 -14.26 92.76 -68.34
CA VAL A 747 -13.78 93.96 -67.72
C VAL A 747 -12.50 93.70 -66.95
N TRP A 748 -11.49 94.51 -67.06
CA TRP A 748 -10.22 94.53 -66.40
C TRP A 748 -10.10 95.76 -65.54
N GLN A 749 -10.09 95.60 -64.19
CA GLN A 749 -10.03 96.71 -63.20
C GLN A 749 -8.86 96.56 -62.26
N LYS A 750 -8.14 97.58 -61.93
CA LYS A 750 -7.09 97.67 -60.94
C LYS A 750 -7.60 98.40 -59.69
N PHE A 751 -7.51 97.85 -58.52
CA PHE A 751 -7.87 98.51 -57.26
C PHE A 751 -6.63 98.65 -56.34
N GLY A 752 -6.70 99.41 -55.32
CA GLY A 752 -5.65 99.48 -54.35
C GLY A 752 -5.33 98.17 -53.67
N GLY A 753 -4.15 98.03 -53.09
CA GLY A 753 -3.68 96.78 -52.49
C GLY A 753 -4.61 96.29 -51.41
N LYS A 754 -4.88 94.96 -51.41
CA LYS A 754 -5.61 94.25 -50.37
C LYS A 754 -4.93 92.94 -50.10
N SER A 755 -4.75 92.57 -48.83
CA SER A 755 -4.15 91.26 -48.44
C SER A 755 -5.16 90.38 -47.69
N ILE A 756 -4.97 89.10 -47.80
CA ILE A 756 -5.65 88.06 -47.01
C ILE A 756 -4.57 87.23 -46.34
N THR A 757 -4.60 87.21 -45.02
CA THR A 757 -3.66 86.45 -44.23
C THR A 757 -4.34 85.15 -43.78
N GLN A 758 -3.72 84.02 -44.03
CA GLN A 758 -4.08 82.73 -43.47
C GLN A 758 -3.09 82.37 -42.34
N ALA A 759 -3.54 82.15 -41.15
CA ALA A 759 -2.68 81.72 -40.06
C ALA A 759 -2.03 80.35 -40.40
N ALA A 760 -0.73 80.25 -40.26
CA ALA A 760 -0.02 78.95 -40.35
C ALA A 760 -0.37 78.16 -39.14
N GLN A 761 -0.54 76.84 -39.33
CA GLN A 761 -0.78 75.92 -38.18
C GLN A 761 0.53 75.72 -37.49
N GLU A 762 0.53 75.89 -36.16
CA GLU A 762 1.64 75.46 -35.27
C GLU A 762 1.60 73.98 -35.00
N TRP A 763 2.76 73.33 -34.93
CA TRP A 763 2.92 71.90 -34.77
C TRP A 763 3.65 71.57 -33.46
N GLU A 764 3.09 70.72 -32.65
CA GLU A 764 3.74 70.18 -31.48
C GLU A 764 4.48 68.89 -31.88
N SER A 765 5.72 68.72 -31.48
CA SER A 765 6.43 67.43 -31.60
C SER A 765 5.93 66.46 -30.51
N ALA A 766 5.67 65.24 -30.86
CA ALA A 766 5.26 64.19 -29.88
C ALA A 766 6.37 63.13 -29.80
N ASP A 767 7.10 63.15 -28.70
CA ASP A 767 8.06 62.08 -28.38
C ASP A 767 7.37 60.85 -27.85
N PHE A 768 7.94 59.70 -28.06
CA PHE A 768 7.50 58.45 -27.44
C PHE A 768 7.85 58.48 -25.96
N ALA A 769 6.94 57.96 -25.12
CA ALA A 769 7.16 57.81 -23.70
C ALA A 769 6.67 56.44 -23.26
N VAL A 770 7.54 55.67 -22.64
CA VAL A 770 7.23 54.35 -22.09
C VAL A 770 7.69 54.26 -20.63
N THR A 771 6.91 53.66 -19.77
CA THR A 771 7.29 53.34 -18.39
C THR A 771 7.52 51.84 -18.31
N PRO A 772 8.79 51.37 -18.31
CA PRO A 772 9.10 49.95 -18.25
C PRO A 772 8.65 49.36 -16.89
N GLU A 773 8.00 48.18 -16.91
CA GLU A 773 7.74 47.37 -15.72
C GLU A 773 8.66 46.15 -15.74
N VAL A 774 9.43 45.96 -14.68
CA VAL A 774 10.33 44.85 -14.51
C VAL A 774 9.71 43.82 -13.53
N ARG A 775 9.61 42.58 -13.98
CA ARG A 775 9.01 41.51 -13.21
C ARG A 775 9.89 40.29 -13.17
N TRP A 776 9.84 39.54 -12.06
CA TRP A 776 10.59 38.30 -11.89
C TRP A 776 10.09 37.24 -12.88
N PRO A 777 10.98 36.55 -13.61
CA PRO A 777 10.54 35.57 -14.60
C PRO A 777 9.95 34.29 -14.02
N HIS A 778 10.20 34.00 -12.75
CA HIS A 778 9.77 32.76 -12.11
C HIS A 778 8.35 32.82 -11.52
N ASP A 779 7.87 33.98 -11.09
CA ASP A 779 6.58 34.13 -10.42
C ASP A 779 5.78 35.36 -10.90
N ASN A 780 6.32 36.12 -11.85
CA ASN A 780 5.72 37.35 -12.37
C ASN A 780 5.46 38.45 -11.32
N SER A 781 6.11 38.38 -10.15
CA SER A 781 6.05 39.41 -9.15
C SER A 781 6.86 40.65 -9.55
N PRO A 782 6.50 41.87 -9.10
CA PRO A 782 7.26 43.06 -9.45
C PRO A 782 8.66 43.06 -8.82
N VAL A 783 9.66 43.41 -9.59
CA VAL A 783 11.03 43.68 -9.10
C VAL A 783 11.02 45.03 -8.39
N ALA A 784 10.78 45.07 -7.11
CA ALA A 784 10.56 46.31 -6.33
C ALA A 784 11.85 46.84 -5.68
N GLY A 785 12.14 48.11 -5.85
CA GLY A 785 13.26 48.80 -5.16
C GLY A 785 14.67 48.31 -5.58
N GLN A 786 14.81 47.61 -6.68
CA GLN A 786 16.08 47.07 -7.12
C GLN A 786 16.76 47.99 -8.16
N ALA A 787 18.07 48.08 -8.09
CA ALA A 787 18.86 48.73 -9.12
C ALA A 787 18.87 47.87 -10.40
N ILE A 788 18.47 48.47 -11.50
CA ILE A 788 18.46 47.84 -12.81
C ILE A 788 19.32 48.61 -13.77
N ARG A 789 20.00 47.95 -14.68
CA ARG A 789 20.66 48.52 -15.83
C ARG A 789 19.73 48.37 -17.04
N LEU A 790 19.24 49.48 -17.54
CA LEU A 790 18.41 49.54 -18.74
C LEU A 790 19.32 49.81 -19.94
N VAL A 791 19.23 48.95 -20.96
CA VAL A 791 19.97 49.06 -22.20
C VAL A 791 18.99 49.31 -23.33
N SER A 792 19.12 50.44 -23.99
CA SER A 792 18.32 50.83 -25.18
C SER A 792 18.85 50.11 -26.45
N GLY A 793 18.02 50.06 -27.48
CA GLY A 793 18.40 49.41 -28.76
C GLY A 793 19.60 50.03 -29.46
N ASP A 794 19.88 51.30 -29.20
CA ASP A 794 21.08 52.03 -29.67
C ASP A 794 22.33 51.75 -28.83
N GLY A 795 22.23 50.95 -27.77
CA GLY A 795 23.33 50.62 -26.88
C GLY A 795 23.53 51.60 -25.73
N THR A 796 22.66 52.62 -25.56
CA THR A 796 22.71 53.52 -24.42
C THR A 796 22.34 52.79 -23.14
N GLU A 797 23.15 52.92 -22.07
CA GLU A 797 22.92 52.29 -20.78
C GLU A 797 22.57 53.28 -19.72
N GLN A 798 21.57 52.98 -18.92
CA GLN A 798 21.17 53.78 -17.74
C GLN A 798 20.94 52.90 -16.53
N THR A 799 21.50 53.27 -15.39
CA THR A 799 21.22 52.63 -14.11
C THR A 799 20.08 53.35 -13.44
N LEU A 800 19.01 52.61 -13.13
CA LEU A 800 17.77 53.11 -12.55
C LEU A 800 17.32 52.20 -11.43
N THR A 801 16.52 52.76 -10.51
CA THR A 801 15.90 51.95 -9.43
C THR A 801 14.42 51.80 -9.72
N THR A 802 13.91 50.58 -9.59
CA THR A 802 12.50 50.31 -9.79
C THR A 802 11.67 50.75 -8.57
N ALA A 803 10.46 51.24 -8.83
CA ALA A 803 9.47 51.52 -7.76
C ALA A 803 8.94 50.26 -7.10
N SER A 804 8.15 50.39 -6.04
CA SER A 804 7.50 49.27 -5.37
C SER A 804 6.55 48.44 -6.28
N SER A 805 6.08 49.02 -7.37
CA SER A 805 5.30 48.40 -8.43
C SER A 805 6.14 47.62 -9.46
N GLY A 806 7.46 47.68 -9.35
CA GLY A 806 8.37 47.19 -10.39
C GLY A 806 8.57 48.16 -11.57
N SER A 807 7.93 49.30 -11.57
CA SER A 807 8.05 50.30 -12.63
C SER A 807 9.41 51.02 -12.57
N ALA A 808 10.07 51.12 -13.68
CA ALA A 808 11.24 52.05 -13.81
C ALA A 808 10.79 53.47 -14.23
N PRO A 809 11.61 54.49 -14.04
CA PRO A 809 11.34 55.84 -14.52
C PRO A 809 10.98 55.86 -16.01
N GLN A 810 10.07 56.78 -16.38
CA GLN A 810 9.61 56.90 -17.76
C GLN A 810 10.78 57.22 -18.68
N GLN A 811 10.86 56.49 -19.77
CA GLN A 811 11.81 56.75 -20.85
C GLN A 811 11.10 57.42 -22.01
N SER A 812 11.69 58.43 -22.55
CA SER A 812 11.13 59.17 -23.71
C SER A 812 12.22 59.38 -24.79
N GLY A 813 11.80 59.34 -26.04
CA GLY A 813 12.68 59.53 -27.18
C GLY A 813 11.91 59.69 -28.46
N VAL A 814 12.61 60.10 -29.54
CA VAL A 814 12.06 60.27 -30.89
C VAL A 814 11.76 58.89 -31.52
N ASN A 815 12.50 57.82 -31.13
CA ASN A 815 12.36 56.49 -31.63
C ASN A 815 11.87 55.53 -30.57
N VAL A 816 11.12 54.47 -30.95
CA VAL A 816 10.75 53.37 -30.11
C VAL A 816 11.86 52.34 -30.11
N ASP A 817 12.81 52.47 -29.20
CA ASP A 817 13.88 51.48 -29.06
C ASP A 817 13.52 50.30 -28.18
N SER A 818 14.08 49.11 -28.48
CA SER A 818 13.95 47.99 -27.58
C SER A 818 14.70 48.25 -26.27
N LEU A 819 14.04 48.04 -25.13
CA LEU A 819 14.63 48.20 -23.81
C LEU A 819 14.85 46.84 -23.19
N LYS A 820 16.11 46.54 -22.76
CA LYS A 820 16.48 45.36 -22.03
C LYS A 820 16.88 45.73 -20.62
N ALA A 821 16.25 45.14 -19.64
CA ALA A 821 16.55 45.36 -18.23
C ALA A 821 17.39 44.22 -17.65
N TYR A 822 18.52 44.56 -17.04
CA TYR A 822 19.36 43.64 -16.31
C TYR A 822 19.39 44.05 -14.85
N LEU A 823 19.29 43.07 -13.95
CA LEU A 823 19.53 43.32 -12.54
C LEU A 823 20.99 43.66 -12.33
N GLN A 824 21.25 44.69 -11.54
CA GLN A 824 22.62 45.01 -11.16
C GLN A 824 22.86 44.33 -9.82
N ASP A 825 23.78 43.35 -9.78
CA ASP A 825 24.22 42.76 -8.53
C ASP A 825 24.89 43.85 -7.67
N GLU A 826 24.53 43.97 -6.40
CA GLU A 826 25.29 44.74 -5.43
C GLU A 826 26.66 44.01 -5.27
N GLU A 827 27.79 44.64 -5.63
CA GLU A 827 29.13 44.23 -5.24
C GLU A 827 29.36 44.28 -3.75
#